data_223e9ae9aefd457c62b9f5d7b6775983
#
_entry.id   223e9ae9aefd457c62b9f5d7b6775983
#
_cell.length_a   1.000
_cell.length_b   1.000
_cell.length_c   1.000
_cell.angle_alpha   90.00
_cell.angle_beta   90.00
_cell.angle_gamma   90.00
#
_symmetry.space_group_name_H-M   'P 1'
#
loop_
_entity.id
_entity.type
_entity.pdbx_description
1 polymer ?
#
loop_
_entity_poly.entity_id
_entity_poly.type
_entity_poly.pdbx_seq_one_letter_code
_entity_poly.pdbx_strand_id
1 'polypeptide(L)'
;MAKYLVIVESPAKVKTVKKFLGSNYEVAASNGHVRDLPKSQLGIDIENDYEPKYITIRGKGDVLAKLRKEVKKAEKIYLATDPDREGEAIAWHLYEVLKLKPENTKRIVFHEITKSAILKAIEQPRDIDINLVNAQQARRILDRIVGFELSPVLWRKVKPALSAGRVQSVAVRLIVEREREIHAFKSEAAYRVTAVFLVPDTDGKLVEMKAELAHRIKTKKEAEAFLNACKGANFAIEDITTRPLKKTPPAPFTTSTLQQEAARKLGYTVAQTMMIAQRLYESGFITYMRTDSVNLSEFATIGSKDAIIKMMGERYVHPRHFETKTKGAQEAHEAIRPTYMENQSIEGTAQEKKLYDLIWKRTIASQMADAELEKTTVTISISSSSEVFTAIGEVIKFDGFLRVYRESYDDENEQEDESNLLPPLKKGQKLEHGPIVATERFTQRPPRYTEASLVRKLEELGIGRPSTYAPTISTIQNREYVEKGNKDGEERMFNVLTLKDQQVKDENHTEITGTEKAKLFPTDTGTVVNDFLTEYFPDILDYNFTASVEKEFDEIAEGEVKWTSILKTFYDQFHPSVENTLAIKTEHKVGERILGEEPETGKPVSVKIGRFGPMAQIGTAEDEEKPRFAQMKKGQSIETITLEEVLELFKLPRTLGEYEGKTVSVGIGRFGPYVLHNKVYVSLPKTMDPMEITLEEAEQLILEKRTKEAERHIKKFAEEPELEILNGRYGPYIAYKGNNYKIPKDIVPQDLSLHSCMELIRIQDEKGVTSAPKKKFAKKK
;
A
#
# COMPACT_ATOMS: atom_id res chain seq x y z
N MET A 1 20.55 44.74 2.15
CA MET A 1 20.44 43.50 1.37
C MET A 1 20.73 42.34 2.34
N ALA A 2 20.05 41.19 2.17
CA ALA A 2 20.35 40.02 2.99
C ALA A 2 21.80 39.55 2.73
N LYS A 3 22.57 39.30 3.81
CA LYS A 3 23.97 38.88 3.73
C LYS A 3 24.11 37.37 3.48
N TYR A 4 23.12 36.59 3.89
CA TYR A 4 23.15 35.16 3.90
C TYR A 4 22.06 34.57 3.03
N LEU A 5 22.38 33.52 2.26
CA LEU A 5 21.42 32.76 1.47
C LEU A 5 21.24 31.36 2.07
N VAL A 6 20.00 30.99 2.34
CA VAL A 6 19.65 29.62 2.76
C VAL A 6 18.89 28.95 1.61
N ILE A 7 19.39 27.82 1.12
CA ILE A 7 18.73 27.06 0.04
C ILE A 7 18.11 25.81 0.65
N VAL A 8 16.78 25.74 0.59
CA VAL A 8 15.97 24.58 1.00
C VAL A 8 15.49 23.81 -0.24
N GLU A 9 14.97 22.60 -0.05
CA GLU A 9 14.53 21.79 -1.19
C GLU A 9 13.10 22.09 -1.65
N SER A 10 12.21 22.57 -0.76
CA SER A 10 10.81 22.80 -1.10
C SER A 10 10.35 24.24 -0.85
N PRO A 11 9.42 24.78 -1.68
CA PRO A 11 8.84 26.11 -1.48
C PRO A 11 8.06 26.26 -0.17
N ALA A 12 7.48 25.17 0.35
CA ALA A 12 6.76 25.18 1.61
C ALA A 12 7.68 25.54 2.78
N LYS A 13 8.90 24.97 2.82
CA LYS A 13 9.91 25.28 3.83
C LYS A 13 10.38 26.72 3.81
N VAL A 14 10.39 27.37 2.62
CA VAL A 14 10.83 28.77 2.49
C VAL A 14 10.09 29.68 3.47
N LYS A 15 8.77 29.56 3.53
CA LYS A 15 7.93 30.42 4.40
C LYS A 15 8.24 30.20 5.88
N THR A 16 8.34 28.94 6.28
CA THR A 16 8.55 28.56 7.68
C THR A 16 9.96 28.94 8.16
N VAL A 17 10.99 28.62 7.37
CA VAL A 17 12.39 28.93 7.69
C VAL A 17 12.65 30.44 7.70
N LYS A 18 12.12 31.19 6.71
CA LYS A 18 12.28 32.65 6.64
C LYS A 18 11.66 33.36 7.86
N LYS A 19 10.55 32.85 8.38
CA LYS A 19 9.90 33.39 9.61
C LYS A 19 10.84 33.38 10.82
N PHE A 20 11.74 32.40 10.90
CA PHE A 20 12.63 32.21 12.05
C PHE A 20 13.98 32.91 11.92
N LEU A 21 14.45 33.20 10.70
CA LEU A 21 15.82 33.70 10.45
C LEU A 21 15.95 35.23 10.41
N GLY A 22 14.88 35.97 10.22
CA GLY A 22 14.92 37.43 10.13
C GLY A 22 15.48 38.00 8.81
N SER A 23 15.67 39.32 8.77
CA SER A 23 15.93 40.09 7.54
C SER A 23 17.32 39.91 6.94
N ASN A 24 18.31 39.43 7.68
CA ASN A 24 19.68 39.21 7.22
C ASN A 24 19.80 37.95 6.31
N TYR A 25 18.77 37.11 6.29
CA TYR A 25 18.74 35.87 5.52
C TYR A 25 17.73 35.94 4.38
N GLU A 26 18.16 35.59 3.19
CA GLU A 26 17.27 35.24 2.09
C GLU A 26 17.10 33.73 2.04
N VAL A 27 15.89 33.25 1.82
CA VAL A 27 15.57 31.82 1.74
C VAL A 27 15.01 31.50 0.37
N ALA A 28 15.62 30.56 -0.34
CA ALA A 28 15.21 30.13 -1.67
C ALA A 28 15.05 28.60 -1.75
N ALA A 29 14.25 28.12 -2.70
CA ALA A 29 14.02 26.70 -2.89
C ALA A 29 14.60 26.16 -4.20
N SER A 30 15.19 24.96 -4.17
CA SER A 30 15.62 24.21 -5.36
C SER A 30 14.48 23.45 -6.06
N ASN A 31 13.35 23.29 -5.39
CA ASN A 31 12.22 22.45 -5.83
C ASN A 31 12.63 20.98 -6.06
N GLY A 32 13.39 20.40 -5.13
CA GLY A 32 13.93 19.04 -5.20
C GLY A 32 15.24 18.97 -5.99
N HIS A 33 15.54 17.78 -6.55
CA HIS A 33 16.75 17.56 -7.35
C HIS A 33 16.85 18.48 -8.56
N VAL A 34 18.05 18.96 -8.85
CA VAL A 34 18.35 19.84 -9.99
C VAL A 34 19.14 19.12 -11.09
N ARG A 35 19.83 18.03 -10.76
CA ARG A 35 20.52 17.13 -11.70
C ARG A 35 20.06 15.68 -11.49
N ASP A 36 20.10 14.88 -12.56
CA ASP A 36 19.87 13.42 -12.52
C ASP A 36 20.58 12.78 -13.71
N LEU A 37 20.63 11.46 -13.73
CA LEU A 37 21.10 10.69 -14.89
C LEU A 37 20.16 10.88 -16.09
N PRO A 38 20.64 10.79 -17.34
CA PRO A 38 19.81 10.88 -18.55
C PRO A 38 18.69 9.84 -18.54
N LYS A 39 17.48 10.21 -18.96
CA LYS A 39 16.32 9.28 -18.92
C LYS A 39 16.40 8.13 -19.91
N SER A 40 17.00 8.37 -21.08
CA SER A 40 17.00 7.42 -22.23
C SER A 40 18.34 6.70 -22.46
N GLN A 41 19.32 6.95 -21.61
CA GLN A 41 20.65 6.34 -21.69
C GLN A 41 21.05 5.84 -20.31
N LEU A 42 21.98 4.88 -20.25
CA LEU A 42 22.51 4.39 -18.97
C LEU A 42 23.09 5.56 -18.15
N GLY A 43 23.90 6.38 -18.79
CA GLY A 43 24.47 7.59 -18.18
C GLY A 43 25.53 7.30 -17.11
N ILE A 44 26.16 6.12 -17.18
CA ILE A 44 27.19 5.65 -16.25
C ILE A 44 28.35 5.14 -17.11
N ASP A 45 29.56 5.54 -16.76
CA ASP A 45 30.79 5.11 -17.40
C ASP A 45 31.39 3.94 -16.62
N ILE A 46 31.08 2.70 -17.06
CA ILE A 46 31.41 1.48 -16.32
C ILE A 46 32.93 1.27 -16.30
N GLU A 47 33.64 1.58 -17.41
CA GLU A 47 35.06 1.41 -17.52
C GLU A 47 35.83 2.44 -16.69
N ASN A 48 35.25 3.60 -16.42
CA ASN A 48 35.81 4.65 -15.60
C ASN A 48 35.18 4.71 -14.21
N ASP A 49 35.42 3.65 -13.42
CA ASP A 49 34.98 3.55 -12.02
C ASP A 49 33.49 3.91 -11.79
N TYR A 50 32.60 3.58 -12.74
CA TYR A 50 31.15 3.85 -12.69
C TYR A 50 30.79 5.34 -12.62
N GLU A 51 31.60 6.21 -13.20
CA GLU A 51 31.38 7.66 -13.17
C GLU A 51 30.03 8.05 -13.75
N PRO A 52 29.14 8.74 -12.96
CA PRO A 52 27.83 9.13 -13.42
C PRO A 52 27.86 10.41 -14.25
N LYS A 53 27.23 10.38 -15.42
CA LYS A 53 27.08 11.55 -16.31
C LYS A 53 25.82 12.33 -15.98
N TYR A 54 25.87 13.13 -14.92
CA TYR A 54 24.72 13.94 -14.49
C TYR A 54 24.39 15.06 -15.46
N ILE A 55 23.10 15.22 -15.75
CA ILE A 55 22.56 16.32 -16.55
C ILE A 55 21.55 17.14 -15.74
N THR A 56 21.38 18.41 -16.10
CA THR A 56 20.34 19.25 -15.51
C THR A 56 18.96 18.69 -15.88
N ILE A 57 18.09 18.54 -14.90
CA ILE A 57 16.72 18.04 -15.09
C ILE A 57 15.94 19.07 -15.94
N ARG A 58 15.24 18.58 -16.98
CA ARG A 58 14.40 19.43 -17.85
C ARG A 58 13.37 20.21 -17.03
N GLY A 59 13.30 21.52 -17.23
CA GLY A 59 12.42 22.43 -16.49
C GLY A 59 13.03 23.06 -15.24
N LYS A 60 14.28 22.73 -14.90
CA LYS A 60 14.99 23.33 -13.75
C LYS A 60 15.83 24.58 -14.12
N GLY A 61 15.89 24.95 -15.39
CA GLY A 61 16.69 26.08 -15.86
C GLY A 61 16.35 27.40 -15.15
N ASP A 62 15.06 27.74 -15.05
CA ASP A 62 14.60 28.97 -14.42
C ASP A 62 14.89 29.02 -12.92
N VAL A 63 14.73 27.90 -12.23
CA VAL A 63 15.07 27.76 -10.79
C VAL A 63 16.55 28.00 -10.59
N LEU A 64 17.40 27.35 -11.39
CA LEU A 64 18.86 27.52 -11.32
C LEU A 64 19.29 28.95 -11.69
N ALA A 65 18.64 29.59 -12.66
CA ALA A 65 18.91 30.98 -13.01
C ALA A 65 18.58 31.94 -11.85
N LYS A 66 17.48 31.72 -11.15
CA LYS A 66 17.10 32.49 -9.93
C LYS A 66 18.13 32.26 -8.82
N LEU A 67 18.46 31.00 -8.52
CA LEU A 67 19.43 30.66 -7.50
C LEU A 67 20.81 31.30 -7.78
N ARG A 68 21.29 31.26 -9.04
CA ARG A 68 22.57 31.92 -9.43
C ARG A 68 22.56 33.43 -9.19
N LYS A 69 21.41 34.11 -9.34
CA LYS A 69 21.28 35.53 -9.03
C LYS A 69 21.40 35.80 -7.53
N GLU A 70 20.77 34.96 -6.71
CA GLU A 70 20.84 35.10 -5.24
C GLU A 70 22.21 34.72 -4.69
N VAL A 71 22.86 33.68 -5.21
CA VAL A 71 24.24 33.27 -4.87
C VAL A 71 25.23 34.43 -5.08
N LYS A 72 25.10 35.18 -6.19
CA LYS A 72 26.00 36.32 -6.48
C LYS A 72 25.87 37.48 -5.48
N LYS A 73 24.75 37.58 -4.76
CA LYS A 73 24.49 38.64 -3.77
C LYS A 73 24.90 38.24 -2.35
N ALA A 74 25.00 36.94 -2.09
CA ALA A 74 25.23 36.40 -0.76
C ALA A 74 26.73 36.37 -0.40
N GLU A 75 27.03 36.76 0.84
CA GLU A 75 28.37 36.60 1.43
C GLU A 75 28.62 35.14 1.86
N LYS A 76 27.59 34.45 2.35
CA LYS A 76 27.64 33.07 2.79
C LYS A 76 26.37 32.32 2.40
N ILE A 77 26.54 31.06 2.05
CA ILE A 77 25.46 30.18 1.56
C ILE A 77 25.32 28.99 2.50
N TYR A 78 24.10 28.72 2.89
CA TYR A 78 23.73 27.55 3.69
C TYR A 78 22.86 26.61 2.85
N LEU A 79 23.28 25.36 2.70
CA LEU A 79 22.50 24.31 2.08
C LEU A 79 21.70 23.61 3.16
N ALA A 80 20.37 23.80 3.17
CA ALA A 80 19.44 23.40 4.22
C ALA A 80 18.39 22.39 3.71
N THR A 81 18.84 21.42 2.94
CA THR A 81 18.03 20.30 2.46
C THR A 81 17.76 19.29 3.57
N ASP A 82 16.87 18.30 3.36
CA ASP A 82 16.48 17.31 4.37
C ASP A 82 17.68 16.56 4.99
N PRO A 83 17.52 16.01 6.20
CA PRO A 83 18.62 15.37 6.93
C PRO A 83 18.93 13.94 6.45
N ASP A 84 18.37 13.48 5.35
CA ASP A 84 18.62 12.15 4.78
C ASP A 84 19.64 12.18 3.63
N ARG A 85 19.99 10.99 3.11
CA ARG A 85 20.93 10.81 1.98
C ARG A 85 20.47 11.54 0.71
N GLU A 86 19.15 11.61 0.47
CA GLU A 86 18.58 12.32 -0.68
C GLU A 86 18.79 13.83 -0.53
N GLY A 87 18.57 14.37 0.66
CA GLY A 87 18.84 15.78 0.97
C GLY A 87 20.32 16.12 0.85
N GLU A 88 21.22 15.23 1.28
CA GLU A 88 22.67 15.43 1.13
C GLU A 88 23.09 15.44 -0.34
N ALA A 89 22.53 14.53 -1.15
CA ALA A 89 22.77 14.51 -2.60
C ALA A 89 22.22 15.76 -3.30
N ILE A 90 21.05 16.26 -2.89
CA ILE A 90 20.51 17.53 -3.40
C ILE A 90 21.46 18.69 -3.08
N ALA A 91 21.96 18.76 -1.85
CA ALA A 91 22.94 19.78 -1.43
C ALA A 91 24.20 19.71 -2.29
N TRP A 92 24.76 18.52 -2.51
CA TRP A 92 25.93 18.31 -3.36
C TRP A 92 25.67 18.69 -4.82
N HIS A 93 24.52 18.29 -5.38
CA HIS A 93 24.14 18.67 -6.74
C HIS A 93 23.98 20.19 -6.92
N LEU A 94 23.47 20.89 -5.91
CA LEU A 94 23.40 22.36 -5.89
C LEU A 94 24.79 22.98 -5.81
N TYR A 95 25.67 22.44 -4.95
CA TYR A 95 27.05 22.88 -4.82
C TYR A 95 27.77 22.85 -6.17
N GLU A 96 27.67 21.72 -6.87
CA GLU A 96 28.32 21.51 -8.18
C GLU A 96 27.73 22.41 -9.28
N VAL A 97 26.40 22.41 -9.46
CA VAL A 97 25.74 23.10 -10.60
C VAL A 97 25.75 24.61 -10.47
N LEU A 98 25.76 25.11 -9.24
CA LEU A 98 25.90 26.55 -8.95
C LEU A 98 27.37 27.00 -8.85
N LYS A 99 28.34 26.07 -8.90
CA LYS A 99 29.78 26.30 -8.75
C LYS A 99 30.07 27.06 -7.45
N LEU A 100 29.56 26.58 -6.36
CA LEU A 100 29.73 27.20 -5.04
C LEU A 100 31.18 27.02 -4.57
N LYS A 101 31.63 27.94 -3.71
CA LYS A 101 32.97 27.90 -3.15
C LYS A 101 32.98 27.35 -1.73
N PRO A 102 33.96 26.49 -1.35
CA PRO A 102 34.02 25.88 -0.02
C PRO A 102 34.08 26.88 1.12
N GLU A 103 34.81 27.99 0.89
CA GLU A 103 35.06 29.02 1.88
C GLU A 103 33.79 29.78 2.32
N ASN A 104 32.80 29.87 1.44
CA ASN A 104 31.55 30.58 1.73
C ASN A 104 30.29 29.71 1.75
N THR A 105 30.43 28.38 1.61
CA THR A 105 29.30 27.45 1.56
C THR A 105 29.39 26.44 2.69
N LYS A 106 28.29 26.27 3.40
CA LYS A 106 28.16 25.28 4.47
C LYS A 106 26.83 24.53 4.39
N ARG A 107 26.82 23.33 4.90
CA ARG A 107 25.65 22.50 5.10
C ARG A 107 25.08 22.73 6.49
N ILE A 108 23.78 22.93 6.62
CA ILE A 108 23.07 22.93 7.92
C ILE A 108 22.00 21.83 7.91
N VAL A 109 21.89 21.12 9.00
CA VAL A 109 20.98 19.97 9.16
C VAL A 109 20.12 20.19 10.40
N PHE A 110 18.82 19.97 10.25
CA PHE A 110 17.86 19.99 11.35
C PHE A 110 16.79 18.93 11.12
N HIS A 111 16.40 18.26 12.20
CA HIS A 111 15.41 17.16 12.17
C HIS A 111 13.98 17.66 12.41
N GLU A 112 13.82 18.93 12.78
CA GLU A 112 12.54 19.61 12.96
C GLU A 112 12.64 21.06 12.50
N ILE A 113 11.55 21.63 12.01
CA ILE A 113 11.51 23.01 11.55
C ILE A 113 10.98 23.91 12.68
N THR A 114 11.81 24.10 13.69
CA THR A 114 11.58 25.01 14.81
C THR A 114 12.62 26.13 14.83
N LYS A 115 12.30 27.23 15.54
CA LYS A 115 13.25 28.36 15.64
C LYS A 115 14.55 27.94 16.32
N SER A 116 14.46 27.16 17.40
CA SER A 116 15.62 26.67 18.14
C SER A 116 16.51 25.75 17.31
N ALA A 117 15.92 24.77 16.61
CA ALA A 117 16.65 23.83 15.78
C ALA A 117 17.38 24.52 14.62
N ILE A 118 16.70 25.46 13.93
CA ILE A 118 17.29 26.20 12.81
C ILE A 118 18.44 27.11 13.27
N LEU A 119 18.26 27.84 14.37
CA LEU A 119 19.33 28.71 14.88
C LEU A 119 20.54 27.91 15.35
N LYS A 120 20.32 26.79 16.05
CA LYS A 120 21.39 25.86 16.45
C LYS A 120 22.14 25.29 15.23
N ALA A 121 21.41 24.92 14.16
CA ALA A 121 22.02 24.43 12.94
C ALA A 121 22.89 25.48 12.22
N ILE A 122 22.52 26.76 12.29
CA ILE A 122 23.33 27.88 11.76
C ILE A 122 24.57 28.14 12.59
N GLU A 123 24.48 27.95 13.90
CA GLU A 123 25.63 28.08 14.81
C GLU A 123 26.63 26.93 14.66
N GLN A 124 26.17 25.76 14.24
CA GLN A 124 26.96 24.53 14.08
C GLN A 124 26.91 24.00 12.64
N PRO A 125 27.34 24.80 11.65
CA PRO A 125 27.32 24.35 10.28
C PRO A 125 28.48 23.35 10.02
N ARG A 126 28.25 22.41 9.08
CA ARG A 126 29.25 21.43 8.64
C ARG A 126 29.53 21.54 7.14
N ASP A 127 30.46 20.77 6.66
CA ASP A 127 30.63 20.53 5.24
C ASP A 127 29.62 19.50 4.73
N ILE A 128 29.51 19.37 3.40
CA ILE A 128 28.73 18.30 2.78
C ILE A 128 29.39 16.97 3.12
N ASP A 129 28.60 16.01 3.58
CA ASP A 129 29.06 14.66 3.87
C ASP A 129 29.11 13.83 2.59
N ILE A 130 30.33 13.64 2.09
CA ILE A 130 30.56 12.93 0.84
C ILE A 130 30.25 11.44 0.95
N ASN A 131 30.32 10.84 2.15
CA ASN A 131 29.97 9.44 2.33
C ASN A 131 28.45 9.23 2.16
N LEU A 132 27.63 10.13 2.70
CA LEU A 132 26.18 10.13 2.47
C LEU A 132 25.84 10.35 0.99
N VAL A 133 26.55 11.26 0.31
CA VAL A 133 26.40 11.48 -1.14
C VAL A 133 26.74 10.21 -1.91
N ASN A 134 27.86 9.56 -1.58
CA ASN A 134 28.31 8.33 -2.22
C ASN A 134 27.33 7.17 -2.00
N ALA A 135 26.74 7.05 -0.82
CA ALA A 135 25.73 6.04 -0.52
C ALA A 135 24.46 6.24 -1.38
N GLN A 136 24.00 7.47 -1.52
CA GLN A 136 22.86 7.79 -2.41
C GLN A 136 23.23 7.53 -3.88
N GLN A 137 24.42 7.94 -4.30
CA GLN A 137 24.94 7.75 -5.65
C GLN A 137 25.06 6.26 -6.00
N ALA A 138 25.66 5.46 -5.11
CA ALA A 138 25.77 4.01 -5.27
C ALA A 138 24.40 3.36 -5.48
N ARG A 139 23.42 3.68 -4.63
CA ARG A 139 22.05 3.21 -4.80
C ARG A 139 21.49 3.62 -6.15
N ARG A 140 21.60 4.90 -6.51
CA ARG A 140 21.07 5.44 -7.76
C ARG A 140 21.66 4.74 -8.99
N ILE A 141 22.95 4.47 -8.97
CA ILE A 141 23.69 3.82 -10.05
C ILE A 141 23.32 2.34 -10.12
N LEU A 142 23.32 1.61 -9.00
CA LEU A 142 22.96 0.20 -8.98
C LEU A 142 21.53 -0.05 -9.48
N ASP A 143 20.57 0.69 -8.95
CA ASP A 143 19.16 0.57 -9.39
C ASP A 143 19.01 0.97 -10.86
N ARG A 144 19.87 1.88 -11.36
CA ARG A 144 19.91 2.26 -12.77
C ARG A 144 20.42 1.12 -13.65
N ILE A 145 21.54 0.49 -13.27
CA ILE A 145 22.12 -0.66 -14.00
C ILE A 145 21.08 -1.79 -14.06
N VAL A 146 20.53 -2.19 -12.93
CA VAL A 146 19.52 -3.25 -12.88
C VAL A 146 18.34 -2.93 -13.80
N GLY A 147 17.80 -1.73 -13.72
CA GLY A 147 16.64 -1.32 -14.52
C GLY A 147 16.93 -1.26 -16.03
N PHE A 148 18.10 -0.77 -16.41
CA PHE A 148 18.49 -0.61 -17.82
C PHE A 148 18.90 -1.93 -18.49
N GLU A 149 19.42 -2.89 -17.73
CA GLU A 149 19.80 -4.19 -18.28
C GLU A 149 18.66 -5.19 -18.24
N LEU A 150 17.87 -5.27 -17.16
CA LEU A 150 16.77 -6.23 -17.08
C LEU A 150 15.55 -5.84 -17.93
N SER A 151 15.25 -4.54 -18.07
CA SER A 151 14.05 -4.14 -18.81
C SER A 151 14.11 -4.55 -20.30
N PRO A 152 15.20 -4.37 -21.03
CA PRO A 152 15.34 -4.90 -22.42
C PRO A 152 15.23 -6.42 -22.51
N VAL A 153 15.73 -7.16 -21.51
CA VAL A 153 15.55 -8.64 -21.45
C VAL A 153 14.09 -8.98 -21.38
N LEU A 154 13.33 -8.34 -20.47
CA LEU A 154 11.87 -8.53 -20.36
C LEU A 154 11.14 -8.15 -21.65
N TRP A 155 11.58 -7.07 -22.33
CA TRP A 155 10.95 -6.68 -23.61
C TRP A 155 11.14 -7.71 -24.71
N ARG A 156 12.30 -8.33 -24.74
CA ARG A 156 12.64 -9.33 -25.75
C ARG A 156 12.01 -10.70 -25.44
N LYS A 157 12.02 -11.11 -24.17
CA LYS A 157 11.63 -12.45 -23.75
C LYS A 157 10.16 -12.60 -23.35
N VAL A 158 9.58 -11.54 -22.74
CA VAL A 158 8.21 -11.57 -22.23
C VAL A 158 7.30 -10.68 -23.08
N LYS A 159 7.37 -9.35 -22.89
CA LYS A 159 6.55 -8.38 -23.64
C LYS A 159 7.14 -6.97 -23.54
N PRO A 160 6.94 -6.09 -24.58
CA PRO A 160 7.37 -4.70 -24.53
C PRO A 160 6.79 -3.92 -23.36
N ALA A 161 7.50 -2.86 -22.95
CA ALA A 161 7.14 -1.89 -21.91
C ALA A 161 7.11 -2.43 -20.46
N LEU A 162 7.59 -3.66 -20.22
CA LEU A 162 7.85 -4.16 -18.87
C LEU A 162 9.12 -3.52 -18.30
N SER A 163 9.26 -3.55 -16.99
CA SER A 163 10.45 -3.05 -16.30
C SER A 163 10.70 -3.84 -15.02
N ALA A 164 11.97 -4.05 -14.72
CA ALA A 164 12.41 -4.66 -13.48
C ALA A 164 13.19 -3.65 -12.64
N GLY A 165 13.34 -3.95 -11.37
CA GLY A 165 14.15 -3.22 -10.42
C GLY A 165 14.28 -3.99 -9.13
N ARG A 166 15.41 -3.89 -8.48
CA ARG A 166 15.79 -4.71 -7.34
C ARG A 166 14.71 -4.82 -6.26
N VAL A 167 14.35 -3.72 -5.61
CA VAL A 167 13.36 -3.72 -4.53
C VAL A 167 11.93 -4.02 -5.02
N GLN A 168 11.54 -3.47 -6.15
CA GLN A 168 10.19 -3.67 -6.69
C GLN A 168 9.91 -5.11 -7.11
N SER A 169 10.89 -5.80 -7.73
CA SER A 169 10.70 -7.18 -8.18
C SER A 169 10.57 -8.13 -6.99
N VAL A 170 11.34 -7.89 -5.93
CA VAL A 170 11.23 -8.62 -4.67
C VAL A 170 9.89 -8.37 -3.97
N ALA A 171 9.37 -7.14 -4.01
CA ALA A 171 8.03 -6.84 -3.48
C ALA A 171 6.92 -7.58 -4.25
N VAL A 172 7.04 -7.69 -5.58
CA VAL A 172 6.12 -8.50 -6.40
C VAL A 172 6.24 -9.98 -6.04
N ARG A 173 7.46 -10.50 -5.86
CA ARG A 173 7.72 -11.89 -5.45
C ARG A 173 7.00 -12.24 -4.15
N LEU A 174 7.08 -11.40 -3.12
CA LEU A 174 6.37 -11.61 -1.85
C LEU A 174 4.85 -11.79 -2.05
N ILE A 175 4.26 -11.00 -2.94
CA ILE A 175 2.82 -11.04 -3.23
C ILE A 175 2.46 -12.29 -4.02
N VAL A 176 3.27 -12.68 -5.02
CA VAL A 176 3.06 -13.90 -5.82
C VAL A 176 3.21 -15.16 -4.96
N GLU A 177 4.26 -15.24 -4.14
CA GLU A 177 4.47 -16.37 -3.22
C GLU A 177 3.30 -16.50 -2.23
N ARG A 178 2.81 -15.39 -1.69
CA ARG A 178 1.63 -15.38 -0.81
C ARG A 178 0.37 -15.88 -1.54
N GLU A 179 0.16 -15.51 -2.78
CA GLU A 179 -0.98 -15.99 -3.56
C GLU A 179 -0.89 -17.51 -3.76
N ARG A 180 0.31 -18.03 -4.04
CA ARG A 180 0.56 -19.47 -4.17
C ARG A 180 0.38 -20.24 -2.86
N GLU A 181 0.84 -19.67 -1.74
CA GLU A 181 0.56 -20.21 -0.39
C GLU A 181 -0.96 -20.33 -0.15
N ILE A 182 -1.73 -19.31 -0.53
CA ILE A 182 -3.19 -19.29 -0.38
C ILE A 182 -3.85 -20.37 -1.25
N HIS A 183 -3.42 -20.55 -2.49
CA HIS A 183 -3.96 -21.56 -3.39
C HIS A 183 -3.58 -22.99 -2.96
N ALA A 184 -2.39 -23.17 -2.41
CA ALA A 184 -1.95 -24.48 -1.90
C ALA A 184 -2.55 -24.84 -0.56
N PHE A 185 -3.15 -23.88 0.17
CA PHE A 185 -3.65 -24.09 1.51
C PHE A 185 -4.87 -25.01 1.53
N LYS A 186 -4.77 -26.06 2.36
CA LYS A 186 -5.87 -26.99 2.64
C LYS A 186 -6.46 -26.69 4.00
N SER A 187 -7.72 -26.31 4.03
CA SER A 187 -8.42 -26.04 5.28
C SER A 187 -8.76 -27.34 6.00
N GLU A 188 -8.44 -27.43 7.29
CA GLU A 188 -8.78 -28.54 8.16
C GLU A 188 -9.88 -28.12 9.14
N ALA A 189 -10.89 -28.98 9.32
CA ALA A 189 -11.97 -28.75 10.26
C ALA A 189 -11.67 -29.34 11.63
N ALA A 190 -12.10 -28.66 12.68
CA ALA A 190 -12.09 -29.16 14.05
C ALA A 190 -13.18 -28.46 14.87
N TYR A 191 -13.69 -29.13 15.92
CA TYR A 191 -14.74 -28.60 16.77
C TYR A 191 -14.18 -27.80 17.94
N ARG A 192 -14.56 -26.53 18.04
CA ARG A 192 -14.37 -25.70 19.22
C ARG A 192 -15.54 -25.91 20.15
N VAL A 193 -15.30 -26.32 21.39
CA VAL A 193 -16.35 -26.58 22.37
C VAL A 193 -16.39 -25.44 23.38
N THR A 194 -17.52 -24.82 23.52
CA THR A 194 -17.78 -23.74 24.49
C THR A 194 -18.95 -24.12 25.38
N ALA A 195 -18.86 -23.79 26.67
CA ALA A 195 -19.92 -23.97 27.66
C ALA A 195 -20.32 -22.63 28.27
N VAL A 196 -21.57 -22.47 28.57
CA VAL A 196 -22.10 -21.35 29.36
C VAL A 196 -22.41 -21.86 30.74
N PHE A 197 -21.87 -21.24 31.79
CA PHE A 197 -22.16 -21.51 33.17
C PHE A 197 -22.93 -20.35 33.81
N LEU A 198 -23.92 -20.68 34.64
CA LEU A 198 -24.69 -19.69 35.39
C LEU A 198 -24.09 -19.50 36.77
N VAL A 199 -23.65 -18.30 37.07
CA VAL A 199 -22.95 -17.98 38.30
C VAL A 199 -23.58 -16.75 38.96
N PRO A 200 -23.83 -16.76 40.28
CA PRO A 200 -24.32 -15.58 40.96
C PRO A 200 -23.24 -14.46 40.98
N ASP A 201 -23.62 -13.25 40.64
CA ASP A 201 -22.80 -12.06 40.81
C ASP A 201 -22.76 -11.59 42.28
N THR A 202 -22.19 -10.42 42.53
CA THR A 202 -22.10 -9.82 43.90
C THR A 202 -23.47 -9.55 44.52
N ASP A 203 -24.49 -9.35 43.70
CA ASP A 203 -25.84 -9.03 44.10
C ASP A 203 -26.74 -10.28 44.14
N GLY A 204 -26.17 -11.46 43.89
CA GLY A 204 -26.86 -12.74 43.84
C GLY A 204 -27.65 -13.00 42.56
N LYS A 205 -27.53 -12.15 41.54
CA LYS A 205 -28.13 -12.34 40.23
C LYS A 205 -27.30 -13.31 39.41
N LEU A 206 -27.97 -14.27 38.75
CA LEU A 206 -27.26 -15.20 37.85
C LEU A 206 -26.76 -14.47 36.60
N VAL A 207 -25.48 -14.57 36.34
CA VAL A 207 -24.81 -14.07 35.14
C VAL A 207 -24.18 -15.23 34.36
N GLU A 208 -24.08 -15.07 33.05
CA GLU A 208 -23.46 -16.07 32.18
C GLU A 208 -21.95 -15.94 32.19
N MET A 209 -21.25 -17.03 32.45
CA MET A 209 -19.80 -17.18 32.32
C MET A 209 -19.50 -18.15 31.18
N LYS A 210 -18.83 -17.69 30.15
CA LYS A 210 -18.39 -18.54 29.03
C LYS A 210 -17.06 -19.19 29.34
N ALA A 211 -16.98 -20.49 29.06
CA ALA A 211 -15.74 -21.25 29.15
C ALA A 211 -15.52 -22.09 27.89
N GLU A 212 -14.29 -22.39 27.58
CA GLU A 212 -13.88 -23.12 26.39
C GLU A 212 -13.08 -24.36 26.78
N LEU A 213 -13.26 -25.45 26.04
CA LEU A 213 -12.43 -26.64 26.16
C LEU A 213 -10.99 -26.30 25.73
N ALA A 214 -9.99 -26.79 26.48
CA ALA A 214 -8.58 -26.41 26.28
C ALA A 214 -8.03 -26.78 24.87
N HIS A 215 -8.62 -27.75 24.22
CA HIS A 215 -8.23 -28.17 22.87
C HIS A 215 -9.45 -28.36 21.96
N ARG A 216 -9.18 -28.38 20.63
CA ARG A 216 -10.22 -28.64 19.63
C ARG A 216 -10.38 -30.14 19.41
N ILE A 217 -11.61 -30.59 19.27
CA ILE A 217 -11.95 -31.97 18.95
C ILE A 217 -11.93 -32.15 17.43
N LYS A 218 -11.24 -33.21 16.94
CA LYS A 218 -10.97 -33.34 15.50
C LYS A 218 -12.17 -33.74 14.65
N THR A 219 -13.04 -34.58 15.17
CA THR A 219 -14.15 -35.15 14.38
C THR A 219 -15.51 -34.89 15.01
N LYS A 220 -16.56 -34.85 14.16
CA LYS A 220 -17.95 -34.73 14.60
C LYS A 220 -18.33 -35.82 15.59
N LYS A 221 -17.92 -37.07 15.32
CA LYS A 221 -18.24 -38.24 16.16
C LYS A 221 -17.62 -38.10 17.57
N GLU A 222 -16.40 -37.61 17.66
CA GLU A 222 -15.76 -37.36 18.96
C GLU A 222 -16.43 -36.20 19.69
N ALA A 223 -16.82 -35.13 18.98
CA ALA A 223 -17.54 -33.99 19.56
C ALA A 223 -18.91 -34.40 20.10
N GLU A 224 -19.64 -35.21 19.36
CA GLU A 224 -20.92 -35.77 19.79
C GLU A 224 -20.76 -36.71 21.01
N ALA A 225 -19.72 -37.56 21.00
CA ALA A 225 -19.42 -38.43 22.14
C ALA A 225 -19.06 -37.61 23.39
N PHE A 226 -18.27 -36.53 23.24
CA PHE A 226 -17.97 -35.64 24.34
C PHE A 226 -19.20 -34.92 24.89
N LEU A 227 -20.08 -34.39 24.03
CA LEU A 227 -21.33 -33.76 24.47
C LEU A 227 -22.26 -34.77 25.16
N ASN A 228 -22.31 -36.01 24.67
CA ASN A 228 -23.10 -37.08 25.32
C ASN A 228 -22.51 -37.45 26.69
N ALA A 229 -21.20 -37.44 26.88
CA ALA A 229 -20.56 -37.63 28.17
C ALA A 229 -20.85 -36.49 29.16
N CYS A 230 -21.10 -35.27 28.65
CA CYS A 230 -21.50 -34.14 29.48
C CYS A 230 -22.98 -34.21 29.96
N LYS A 231 -23.80 -35.11 29.41
CA LYS A 231 -25.17 -35.29 29.88
C LYS A 231 -25.21 -35.75 31.35
N GLY A 232 -25.85 -34.96 32.19
CA GLY A 232 -25.92 -35.25 33.63
C GLY A 232 -24.60 -35.15 34.38
N ALA A 233 -23.55 -34.66 33.75
CA ALA A 233 -22.28 -34.42 34.42
C ALA A 233 -22.38 -33.26 35.42
N ASN A 234 -21.65 -33.36 36.52
CA ASN A 234 -21.47 -32.26 37.45
C ASN A 234 -20.24 -31.45 37.07
N PHE A 235 -20.36 -30.12 37.08
CA PHE A 235 -19.28 -29.19 36.83
C PHE A 235 -18.89 -28.48 38.13
N ALA A 236 -17.61 -28.40 38.38
CA ALA A 236 -17.11 -27.73 39.59
C ALA A 236 -15.83 -26.96 39.28
N ILE A 237 -15.62 -25.85 39.94
CA ILE A 237 -14.36 -25.08 39.84
C ILE A 237 -13.28 -25.88 40.51
N GLU A 238 -12.35 -26.38 39.70
CA GLU A 238 -11.19 -27.15 40.16
C GLU A 238 -10.08 -26.22 40.67
N ASP A 239 -9.82 -25.16 39.92
CA ASP A 239 -8.78 -24.22 40.29
C ASP A 239 -9.10 -22.80 39.79
N ILE A 240 -8.55 -21.81 40.51
CA ILE A 240 -8.65 -20.39 40.13
C ILE A 240 -7.25 -19.82 40.26
N THR A 241 -6.64 -19.47 39.16
CA THR A 241 -5.31 -18.86 39.12
C THR A 241 -5.41 -17.42 38.64
N THR A 242 -5.01 -16.49 39.51
CA THR A 242 -4.93 -15.06 39.17
C THR A 242 -3.49 -14.66 39.04
N ARG A 243 -3.12 -14.03 37.91
CA ARG A 243 -1.77 -13.55 37.65
C ARG A 243 -1.79 -12.08 37.22
N PRO A 244 -0.88 -11.27 37.77
CA PRO A 244 -0.70 -9.93 37.25
C PRO A 244 -0.19 -9.96 35.82
N LEU A 245 -0.74 -9.12 34.97
CA LEU A 245 -0.32 -8.93 33.57
C LEU A 245 0.00 -7.45 33.38
N LYS A 246 1.15 -7.15 32.82
CA LYS A 246 1.51 -5.78 32.42
C LYS A 246 1.55 -5.71 30.91
N LYS A 247 0.87 -4.68 30.37
CA LYS A 247 0.99 -4.30 28.97
C LYS A 247 1.83 -3.02 28.90
N THR A 248 2.91 -3.07 28.12
CA THR A 248 3.81 -1.91 27.91
C THR A 248 3.40 -1.12 26.68
N PRO A 249 3.58 0.19 26.67
CA PRO A 249 3.28 0.99 25.49
C PRO A 249 4.25 0.71 24.36
N PRO A 250 3.76 0.80 23.11
CA PRO A 250 4.63 0.70 21.95
C PRO A 250 5.56 1.91 21.81
N ALA A 251 6.70 1.71 21.12
CA ALA A 251 7.67 2.78 20.86
C ALA A 251 7.07 3.92 20.02
N PRO A 252 7.67 5.11 20.02
CA PRO A 252 7.32 6.19 19.10
C PRO A 252 7.39 5.73 17.64
N PHE A 253 6.73 6.45 16.74
CA PHE A 253 6.65 6.05 15.34
C PHE A 253 7.97 6.14 14.59
N THR A 254 8.28 5.08 13.86
CA THR A 254 9.12 5.09 12.67
C THR A 254 8.27 5.36 11.42
N THR A 255 8.90 5.57 10.27
CA THR A 255 8.17 5.66 8.98
C THR A 255 7.27 4.45 8.74
N SER A 256 7.79 3.26 8.95
CA SER A 256 7.08 2.00 8.74
C SER A 256 5.87 1.87 9.67
N THR A 257 6.08 2.04 10.97
CA THR A 257 4.99 1.89 11.96
C THR A 257 3.92 2.98 11.81
N LEU A 258 4.30 4.21 11.41
CA LEU A 258 3.34 5.27 11.07
C LEU A 258 2.48 4.90 9.87
N GLN A 259 3.09 4.36 8.79
CA GLN A 259 2.37 3.91 7.61
C GLN A 259 1.38 2.79 7.94
N GLN A 260 1.77 1.84 8.78
CA GLN A 260 0.94 0.73 9.23
C GLN A 260 -0.27 1.22 10.03
N GLU A 261 -0.04 2.01 11.07
CA GLU A 261 -1.12 2.49 11.94
C GLU A 261 -2.05 3.50 11.24
N ALA A 262 -1.52 4.36 10.37
CA ALA A 262 -2.36 5.25 9.58
C ALA A 262 -3.25 4.49 8.59
N ALA A 263 -2.77 3.39 8.02
CA ALA A 263 -3.58 2.54 7.17
C ALA A 263 -4.71 1.85 7.95
N ARG A 264 -4.41 1.30 9.13
CA ARG A 264 -5.36 0.59 9.98
C ARG A 264 -6.41 1.53 10.58
N LYS A 265 -5.97 2.61 11.22
CA LYS A 265 -6.85 3.51 11.98
C LYS A 265 -7.53 4.59 11.15
N LEU A 266 -6.87 5.09 10.11
CA LEU A 266 -7.34 6.21 9.32
C LEU A 266 -7.75 5.81 7.89
N GLY A 267 -7.45 4.58 7.46
CA GLY A 267 -7.71 4.11 6.11
C GLY A 267 -6.85 4.80 5.04
N TYR A 268 -5.69 5.38 5.43
CA TYR A 268 -4.82 6.07 4.49
C TYR A 268 -3.93 5.08 3.72
N THR A 269 -3.69 5.34 2.45
CA THR A 269 -2.65 4.61 1.72
C THR A 269 -1.27 5.00 2.23
N VAL A 270 -0.28 4.14 2.01
CA VAL A 270 1.12 4.42 2.37
C VAL A 270 1.61 5.73 1.74
N ALA A 271 1.31 5.95 0.45
CA ALA A 271 1.67 7.17 -0.26
C ALA A 271 0.96 8.42 0.31
N GLN A 272 -0.33 8.30 0.65
CA GLN A 272 -1.10 9.39 1.26
C GLN A 272 -0.56 9.75 2.64
N THR A 273 -0.21 8.77 3.46
CA THR A 273 0.40 8.97 4.78
C THR A 273 1.68 9.79 4.66
N MET A 274 2.58 9.41 3.74
CA MET A 274 3.85 10.12 3.55
C MET A 274 3.65 11.53 3.00
N MET A 275 2.70 11.75 2.10
CA MET A 275 2.37 13.08 1.60
C MET A 275 1.86 14.02 2.71
N ILE A 276 1.01 13.52 3.60
CA ILE A 276 0.48 14.28 4.72
C ILE A 276 1.59 14.54 5.77
N ALA A 277 2.38 13.52 6.11
CA ALA A 277 3.51 13.65 7.03
C ALA A 277 4.55 14.67 6.52
N GLN A 278 4.84 14.69 5.22
CA GLN A 278 5.70 15.71 4.60
C GLN A 278 5.17 17.13 4.83
N ARG A 279 3.86 17.34 4.66
CA ARG A 279 3.25 18.66 4.92
C ARG A 279 3.32 19.07 6.39
N LEU A 280 3.07 18.12 7.30
CA LEU A 280 3.18 18.36 8.74
C LEU A 280 4.62 18.74 9.13
N TYR A 281 5.62 18.06 8.59
CA TYR A 281 7.02 18.39 8.80
C TYR A 281 7.38 19.77 8.25
N GLU A 282 7.04 20.05 6.99
CA GLU A 282 7.33 21.34 6.33
C GLU A 282 6.64 22.53 7.01
N SER A 283 5.50 22.27 7.69
CA SER A 283 4.80 23.27 8.51
C SER A 283 5.39 23.40 9.92
N GLY A 284 6.33 22.55 10.30
CA GLY A 284 6.98 22.57 11.61
C GLY A 284 6.18 21.93 12.73
N PHE A 285 5.21 21.05 12.42
CA PHE A 285 4.36 20.41 13.43
C PHE A 285 4.93 19.09 13.94
N ILE A 286 5.71 18.38 13.13
CA ILE A 286 6.34 17.10 13.50
C ILE A 286 7.83 17.10 13.12
N THR A 287 8.58 16.17 13.70
CA THR A 287 9.95 15.84 13.29
C THR A 287 9.99 15.21 11.90
N TYR A 288 11.18 15.04 11.35
CA TYR A 288 11.38 14.46 10.03
C TYR A 288 10.75 13.07 9.92
N MET A 289 9.92 12.86 8.90
CA MET A 289 9.05 11.69 8.77
C MET A 289 9.71 10.46 8.12
N ARG A 290 10.92 10.59 7.58
CA ARG A 290 11.67 9.45 7.04
C ARG A 290 12.74 9.03 8.02
N THR A 291 12.37 8.19 8.96
CA THR A 291 13.24 7.67 10.02
C THR A 291 12.89 6.24 10.38
N ASP A 292 13.88 5.47 10.72
CA ASP A 292 13.78 4.15 11.34
C ASP A 292 14.13 4.19 12.84
N SER A 293 14.46 5.37 13.36
CA SER A 293 14.73 5.60 14.77
C SER A 293 13.45 5.66 15.59
N VAL A 294 13.52 5.08 16.78
CA VAL A 294 12.51 5.19 17.86
C VAL A 294 12.95 6.09 19.00
N ASN A 295 14.11 6.74 18.89
CA ASN A 295 14.68 7.58 19.93
C ASN A 295 13.91 8.90 20.04
N LEU A 296 13.81 9.41 21.27
CA LEU A 296 13.30 10.75 21.56
C LEU A 296 14.42 11.60 22.16
N SER A 297 14.49 12.86 21.76
CA SER A 297 15.38 13.83 22.43
C SER A 297 14.97 14.06 23.87
N GLU A 298 15.89 14.55 24.68
CA GLU A 298 15.63 14.95 26.06
C GLU A 298 14.52 16.00 26.14
N PHE A 299 14.51 16.97 25.23
CA PHE A 299 13.45 17.97 25.12
C PHE A 299 12.07 17.34 24.90
N ALA A 300 11.96 16.35 24.01
CA ALA A 300 10.71 15.65 23.75
C ALA A 300 10.25 14.81 24.96
N THR A 301 11.18 14.16 25.64
CA THR A 301 10.89 13.35 26.83
C THR A 301 10.39 14.23 27.98
N ILE A 302 11.04 15.38 28.23
CA ILE A 302 10.60 16.38 29.25
C ILE A 302 9.23 16.93 28.88
N GLY A 303 9.04 17.39 27.64
CA GLY A 303 7.76 17.93 27.19
C GLY A 303 6.62 16.91 27.26
N SER A 304 6.91 15.62 26.98
CA SER A 304 5.93 14.52 27.14
C SER A 304 5.57 14.33 28.61
N LYS A 305 6.57 14.30 29.51
CA LYS A 305 6.34 14.21 30.96
C LYS A 305 5.44 15.32 31.46
N ASP A 306 5.74 16.57 31.11
CA ASP A 306 4.98 17.75 31.57
C ASP A 306 3.53 17.70 31.02
N ALA A 307 3.35 17.29 29.76
CA ALA A 307 2.03 17.12 29.16
C ALA A 307 1.21 16.03 29.89
N ILE A 308 1.83 14.88 30.20
CA ILE A 308 1.17 13.77 30.91
C ILE A 308 0.76 14.21 32.32
N ILE A 309 1.66 14.87 33.08
CA ILE A 309 1.35 15.35 34.43
C ILE A 309 0.15 16.29 34.39
N LYS A 310 0.16 17.26 33.48
CA LYS A 310 -0.91 18.24 33.33
C LYS A 310 -2.27 17.61 32.98
N MET A 311 -2.28 16.54 32.16
CA MET A 311 -3.53 15.94 31.71
C MET A 311 -4.08 14.86 32.66
N MET A 312 -3.21 14.07 33.28
CA MET A 312 -3.62 12.84 33.97
C MET A 312 -2.96 12.66 35.35
N GLY A 313 -1.96 13.45 35.67
CA GLY A 313 -1.22 13.37 36.93
C GLY A 313 0.03 12.49 36.85
N GLU A 314 0.83 12.61 37.92
CA GLU A 314 2.18 12.05 38.01
C GLU A 314 2.22 10.52 37.93
N ARG A 315 1.17 9.83 38.41
CA ARG A 315 1.05 8.36 38.36
C ARG A 315 1.11 7.78 36.94
N TYR A 316 0.72 8.56 35.93
CA TYR A 316 0.73 8.12 34.53
C TYR A 316 2.07 8.32 33.83
N VAL A 317 3.05 8.92 34.48
CA VAL A 317 4.37 9.21 33.89
C VAL A 317 5.31 8.04 34.10
N HIS A 318 5.93 7.59 33.02
CA HIS A 318 7.03 6.62 33.06
C HIS A 318 7.94 6.84 31.84
N PRO A 319 8.90 7.77 31.91
CA PRO A 319 9.81 8.04 30.80
C PRO A 319 10.60 6.78 30.42
N ARG A 320 10.68 6.51 29.11
CA ARG A 320 11.39 5.38 28.54
C ARG A 320 12.35 5.82 27.46
N HIS A 321 13.49 5.14 27.42
CA HIS A 321 14.36 5.16 26.25
C HIS A 321 14.15 3.87 25.47
N PHE A 322 13.93 4.02 24.16
CA PHE A 322 13.76 2.91 23.25
C PHE A 322 15.05 2.76 22.44
N GLU A 323 15.56 1.55 22.34
CA GLU A 323 16.72 1.27 21.50
C GLU A 323 16.28 0.86 20.09
N THR A 324 16.91 1.45 19.09
CA THR A 324 16.69 1.08 17.69
C THR A 324 17.37 -0.26 17.43
N LYS A 325 16.59 -1.26 17.04
CA LYS A 325 17.11 -2.62 16.81
C LYS A 325 17.87 -2.77 15.47
N THR A 326 17.70 -1.84 14.57
CA THR A 326 18.29 -1.87 13.22
C THR A 326 19.73 -1.38 13.30
N LYS A 327 20.70 -2.29 13.13
CA LYS A 327 22.11 -1.90 12.91
C LYS A 327 22.18 -1.12 11.60
N GLY A 328 22.76 0.07 11.61
CA GLY A 328 22.78 1.00 10.47
C GLY A 328 21.58 1.96 10.39
N ALA A 329 20.70 1.97 11.42
CA ALA A 329 19.81 3.09 11.63
C ALA A 329 20.66 4.36 11.73
N GLN A 330 20.25 5.44 11.05
CA GLN A 330 20.92 6.73 11.20
C GLN A 330 20.65 7.20 12.64
N GLU A 331 21.53 6.83 13.58
CA GLU A 331 21.37 7.06 15.03
C GLU A 331 21.15 8.54 15.40
N ALA A 332 21.51 9.45 14.49
CA ALA A 332 21.27 10.88 14.65
C ALA A 332 19.81 11.31 14.46
N HIS A 333 18.93 10.42 13.99
CA HIS A 333 17.53 10.74 13.75
C HIS A 333 16.68 10.46 14.99
N GLU A 334 15.71 11.35 15.24
CA GLU A 334 14.63 11.09 16.19
C GLU A 334 13.49 10.30 15.54
N ALA A 335 12.64 9.72 16.39
CA ALA A 335 11.34 9.19 15.99
C ALA A 335 10.43 10.29 15.42
N ILE A 336 9.36 9.89 14.74
CA ILE A 336 8.32 10.80 14.27
C ILE A 336 7.47 11.21 15.47
N ARG A 337 7.56 12.49 15.85
CA ARG A 337 6.87 13.07 17.01
C ARG A 337 6.41 14.49 16.74
N PRO A 338 5.46 15.03 17.51
CA PRO A 338 5.19 16.47 17.53
C PRO A 338 6.44 17.28 17.90
N THR A 339 6.60 18.45 17.30
CA THR A 339 7.69 19.38 17.68
C THR A 339 7.52 19.93 19.08
N TYR A 340 6.28 20.20 19.49
CA TYR A 340 5.89 20.68 20.81
C TYR A 340 4.78 19.81 21.39
N MET A 341 5.06 19.13 22.50
CA MET A 341 4.15 18.16 23.10
C MET A 341 2.91 18.80 23.77
N GLU A 342 2.98 20.07 24.12
CA GLU A 342 1.84 20.84 24.62
C GLU A 342 0.75 21.08 23.58
N ASN A 343 1.06 20.99 22.30
CA ASN A 343 0.12 21.17 21.21
C ASN A 343 -0.65 19.85 20.93
N GLN A 344 -1.78 19.65 21.57
CA GLN A 344 -2.62 18.46 21.36
C GLN A 344 -3.31 18.44 20.00
N SER A 345 -3.46 19.59 19.38
CA SER A 345 -4.07 19.75 18.06
C SER A 345 -3.39 20.84 17.25
N ILE A 346 -3.58 20.85 15.96
CA ILE A 346 -2.99 21.79 15.02
C ILE A 346 -4.05 22.42 14.12
N GLU A 347 -3.72 23.57 13.51
CA GLU A 347 -4.44 24.11 12.38
C GLU A 347 -4.08 23.34 11.11
N GLY A 348 -5.08 23.05 10.25
CA GLY A 348 -4.85 22.33 8.99
C GLY A 348 -6.09 21.61 8.49
N THR A 349 -5.93 20.81 7.46
CA THR A 349 -6.99 19.97 6.89
C THR A 349 -7.40 18.85 7.86
N ALA A 350 -8.60 18.28 7.68
CA ALA A 350 -9.06 17.16 8.50
C ALA A 350 -8.10 15.96 8.46
N GLN A 351 -7.44 15.73 7.33
CA GLN A 351 -6.46 14.65 7.17
C GLN A 351 -5.17 14.93 7.96
N GLU A 352 -4.66 16.14 7.91
CA GLU A 352 -3.49 16.57 8.68
C GLU A 352 -3.76 16.48 10.18
N LYS A 353 -4.93 16.96 10.64
CA LYS A 353 -5.34 16.88 12.05
C LYS A 353 -5.42 15.43 12.55
N LYS A 354 -5.99 14.51 11.76
CA LYS A 354 -6.09 13.09 12.13
C LYS A 354 -4.72 12.41 12.21
N LEU A 355 -3.83 12.68 11.26
CA LEU A 355 -2.49 12.08 11.27
C LEU A 355 -1.65 12.65 12.42
N TYR A 356 -1.76 13.95 12.69
CA TYR A 356 -1.08 14.59 13.81
C TYR A 356 -1.57 14.03 15.15
N ASP A 357 -2.89 13.89 15.36
CA ASP A 357 -3.47 13.30 16.56
C ASP A 357 -2.96 11.88 16.81
N LEU A 358 -2.85 11.06 15.74
CA LEU A 358 -2.29 9.72 15.81
C LEU A 358 -0.83 9.75 16.28
N ILE A 359 -0.01 10.64 15.71
CA ILE A 359 1.41 10.80 16.07
C ILE A 359 1.54 11.30 17.52
N TRP A 360 0.74 12.29 17.89
CA TRP A 360 0.75 12.85 19.24
C TRP A 360 0.39 11.79 20.29
N LYS A 361 -0.72 11.05 20.08
CA LYS A 361 -1.15 9.99 20.99
C LYS A 361 -0.12 8.88 21.16
N ARG A 362 0.52 8.47 20.08
CA ARG A 362 1.57 7.44 20.12
C ARG A 362 2.78 7.91 20.91
N THR A 363 3.21 9.15 20.68
CA THR A 363 4.36 9.73 21.37
C THR A 363 4.09 9.87 22.88
N ILE A 364 2.94 10.43 23.27
CA ILE A 364 2.53 10.52 24.67
C ILE A 364 2.45 9.14 25.32
N ALA A 365 1.75 8.19 24.67
CA ALA A 365 1.60 6.84 25.19
C ALA A 365 2.93 6.13 25.44
N SER A 366 3.93 6.36 24.57
CA SER A 366 5.26 5.78 24.72
C SER A 366 5.97 6.18 26.02
N GLN A 367 5.62 7.35 26.60
CA GLN A 367 6.19 7.92 27.81
C GLN A 367 5.28 7.77 29.04
N MET A 368 4.17 7.01 28.88
CA MET A 368 3.21 6.73 29.95
C MET A 368 3.54 5.42 30.70
N ALA A 369 3.00 5.29 31.88
CA ALA A 369 3.08 4.09 32.69
C ALA A 369 2.42 2.89 31.99
N ASP A 370 2.90 1.68 32.31
CA ASP A 370 2.31 0.42 31.85
C ASP A 370 0.85 0.34 32.28
N ALA A 371 0.05 -0.38 31.50
CA ALA A 371 -1.26 -0.81 31.96
C ALA A 371 -1.09 -2.05 32.84
N GLU A 372 -1.70 -2.03 34.00
CA GLU A 372 -1.69 -3.14 34.95
C GLU A 372 -3.05 -3.85 34.91
N LEU A 373 -3.01 -5.13 34.56
CA LEU A 373 -4.18 -5.98 34.45
C LEU A 373 -4.03 -7.16 35.39
N GLU A 374 -5.13 -7.73 35.75
CA GLU A 374 -5.21 -9.03 36.40
C GLU A 374 -5.87 -10.02 35.44
N LYS A 375 -5.17 -11.09 35.10
CA LYS A 375 -5.71 -12.19 34.31
C LYS A 375 -6.07 -13.33 35.22
N THR A 376 -7.36 -13.63 35.32
CA THR A 376 -7.88 -14.77 36.07
C THR A 376 -8.22 -15.88 35.10
N THR A 377 -7.66 -17.06 35.36
CA THR A 377 -7.96 -18.31 34.65
C THR A 377 -8.69 -19.24 35.60
N VAL A 378 -9.86 -19.69 35.23
CA VAL A 378 -10.69 -20.62 36.01
C VAL A 378 -10.72 -21.95 35.29
N THR A 379 -10.29 -23.00 35.95
CA THR A 379 -10.36 -24.38 35.47
C THR A 379 -11.61 -25.04 36.05
N ILE A 380 -12.44 -25.61 35.18
CA ILE A 380 -13.72 -26.23 35.53
C ILE A 380 -13.63 -27.71 35.15
N SER A 381 -13.70 -28.58 36.16
CA SER A 381 -13.70 -30.04 35.98
C SER A 381 -15.10 -30.56 35.58
N ILE A 382 -15.08 -31.69 34.87
CA ILE A 382 -16.24 -32.39 34.36
C ILE A 382 -16.25 -33.76 35.04
N SER A 383 -17.28 -34.11 35.79
CA SER A 383 -17.31 -35.39 36.57
C SER A 383 -17.25 -36.65 35.70
N SER A 384 -17.60 -36.54 34.42
CA SER A 384 -17.67 -37.67 33.48
C SER A 384 -16.48 -37.72 32.50
N SER A 385 -15.54 -36.80 32.61
CA SER A 385 -14.38 -36.68 31.67
C SER A 385 -13.17 -36.16 32.41
N SER A 386 -11.95 -36.53 31.91
CA SER A 386 -10.71 -35.91 32.34
C SER A 386 -10.43 -34.55 31.70
N GLU A 387 -11.27 -34.14 30.75
CA GLU A 387 -11.17 -32.84 30.11
C GLU A 387 -11.69 -31.76 31.06
N VAL A 388 -11.18 -30.52 30.81
CA VAL A 388 -11.58 -29.34 31.60
C VAL A 388 -12.00 -28.20 30.71
N PHE A 389 -12.97 -27.43 31.17
CA PHE A 389 -13.25 -26.13 30.58
C PHE A 389 -12.40 -25.04 31.24
N THR A 390 -12.02 -24.06 30.45
CA THR A 390 -11.27 -22.90 30.94
C THR A 390 -12.06 -21.62 30.67
N ALA A 391 -12.31 -20.82 31.70
CA ALA A 391 -12.81 -19.46 31.58
C ALA A 391 -11.69 -18.48 31.89
N ILE A 392 -11.57 -17.45 31.07
CA ILE A 392 -10.55 -16.42 31.21
C ILE A 392 -11.24 -15.07 31.36
N GLY A 393 -10.81 -14.29 32.36
CA GLY A 393 -11.23 -12.92 32.55
C GLY A 393 -10.03 -12.00 32.74
N GLU A 394 -10.13 -10.78 32.25
CA GLU A 394 -9.12 -9.75 32.45
C GLU A 394 -9.76 -8.53 33.11
N VAL A 395 -9.14 -8.02 34.14
CA VAL A 395 -9.56 -6.81 34.84
C VAL A 395 -8.46 -5.78 34.76
N ILE A 396 -8.76 -4.61 34.25
CA ILE A 396 -7.83 -3.48 34.23
C ILE A 396 -7.79 -2.86 35.63
N LYS A 397 -6.67 -2.98 36.34
CA LYS A 397 -6.44 -2.36 37.65
C LYS A 397 -5.97 -0.91 37.50
N PHE A 398 -5.16 -0.69 36.46
CA PHE A 398 -4.66 0.63 36.10
C PHE A 398 -4.54 0.71 34.58
N ASP A 399 -5.20 1.66 33.97
CA ASP A 399 -5.28 1.76 32.50
C ASP A 399 -3.97 2.24 31.86
N GLY A 400 -3.11 2.96 32.60
CA GLY A 400 -1.81 3.42 32.10
C GLY A 400 -1.94 4.09 30.73
N PHE A 401 -1.09 3.67 29.79
CA PHE A 401 -1.06 4.22 28.42
C PHE A 401 -2.33 3.86 27.61
N LEU A 402 -3.06 2.80 27.95
CA LEU A 402 -4.29 2.40 27.25
C LEU A 402 -5.38 3.47 27.30
N ARG A 403 -5.28 4.42 28.25
CA ARG A 403 -6.16 5.58 28.33
C ARG A 403 -6.08 6.49 27.11
N VAL A 404 -4.92 6.55 26.45
CA VAL A 404 -4.64 7.45 25.32
C VAL A 404 -4.52 6.67 24.00
N TYR A 405 -3.94 5.48 24.06
CA TYR A 405 -3.55 4.76 22.85
C TYR A 405 -3.75 3.25 22.98
N ARG A 406 -4.41 2.69 21.98
CA ARG A 406 -4.49 1.24 21.75
C ARG A 406 -3.92 0.96 20.36
N GLU A 407 -3.04 -0.03 20.25
CA GLU A 407 -2.51 -0.49 18.97
C GLU A 407 -3.57 -1.23 18.17
N SER A 408 -3.52 -1.19 16.84
CA SER A 408 -4.40 -1.97 15.97
C SER A 408 -3.63 -3.10 15.29
N TYR A 409 -4.34 -4.20 15.02
CA TYR A 409 -3.80 -5.40 14.41
C TYR A 409 -4.38 -5.60 13.01
N ASP A 410 -3.67 -6.35 12.15
CA ASP A 410 -4.09 -6.60 10.76
C ASP A 410 -5.21 -7.65 10.65
N ASP A 411 -5.34 -8.52 11.66
CA ASP A 411 -6.35 -9.57 11.71
C ASP A 411 -7.53 -9.16 12.60
N GLU A 412 -8.74 -9.23 12.03
CA GLU A 412 -9.99 -9.02 12.77
C GLU A 412 -10.18 -10.08 13.88
N ASN A 413 -9.44 -11.20 13.80
CA ASN A 413 -9.47 -12.29 14.80
C ASN A 413 -8.53 -12.05 15.99
N GLU A 414 -7.61 -11.08 15.92
CA GLU A 414 -6.78 -10.63 17.03
C GLU A 414 -7.43 -9.48 17.83
N GLN A 415 -8.70 -9.16 17.54
CA GLN A 415 -9.45 -8.30 18.45
C GLN A 415 -9.53 -9.02 19.80
N GLU A 416 -8.83 -8.47 20.77
CA GLU A 416 -8.95 -8.88 22.17
C GLU A 416 -10.44 -8.88 22.50
N ASP A 417 -10.99 -10.05 22.83
CA ASP A 417 -12.34 -10.15 23.37
C ASP A 417 -12.48 -9.06 24.45
N GLU A 418 -13.53 -8.26 24.34
CA GLU A 418 -13.86 -7.28 25.37
C GLU A 418 -13.72 -7.95 26.73
N SER A 419 -12.98 -7.32 27.63
CA SER A 419 -12.66 -7.83 28.96
C SER A 419 -13.87 -8.55 29.59
N ASN A 420 -13.89 -9.88 29.48
CA ASN A 420 -14.89 -10.67 30.16
C ASN A 420 -14.63 -10.56 31.65
N LEU A 421 -15.40 -9.74 32.33
CA LEU A 421 -15.41 -9.68 33.79
C LEU A 421 -15.97 -11.01 34.30
N LEU A 422 -15.12 -11.76 35.04
CA LEU A 422 -15.59 -12.96 35.73
C LEU A 422 -16.33 -12.54 36.98
N PRO A 423 -17.48 -13.21 37.29
CA PRO A 423 -18.17 -13.05 38.56
C PRO A 423 -17.31 -13.56 39.74
N PRO A 424 -17.69 -13.27 40.99
CA PRO A 424 -17.01 -13.84 42.16
C PRO A 424 -17.07 -15.36 42.17
N LEU A 425 -15.94 -16.03 42.23
CA LEU A 425 -15.82 -17.49 42.12
C LEU A 425 -15.08 -18.07 43.34
N LYS A 426 -15.38 -19.32 43.68
CA LYS A 426 -14.69 -20.05 44.75
C LYS A 426 -14.31 -21.46 44.28
N LYS A 427 -13.12 -21.89 44.67
CA LYS A 427 -12.66 -23.27 44.43
C LYS A 427 -13.62 -24.27 45.07
N GLY A 428 -13.96 -25.35 44.34
CA GLY A 428 -14.95 -26.33 44.73
C GLY A 428 -16.41 -25.94 44.50
N GLN A 429 -16.68 -24.74 44.01
CA GLN A 429 -18.03 -24.27 43.68
C GLN A 429 -18.62 -25.11 42.56
N LYS A 430 -19.81 -25.68 42.80
CA LYS A 430 -20.58 -26.36 41.77
C LYS A 430 -21.21 -25.34 40.84
N LEU A 431 -21.21 -25.63 39.56
CA LEU A 431 -21.71 -24.76 38.52
C LEU A 431 -22.90 -25.39 37.82
N GLU A 432 -23.98 -24.62 37.65
CA GLU A 432 -25.04 -24.97 36.74
C GLU A 432 -24.64 -24.57 35.32
N HIS A 433 -24.81 -25.48 34.38
CA HIS A 433 -24.49 -25.21 32.99
C HIS A 433 -25.76 -24.87 32.19
N GLY A 434 -25.65 -23.89 31.32
CA GLY A 434 -26.53 -23.66 30.21
C GLY A 434 -26.18 -24.57 29.02
N PRO A 435 -26.25 -24.07 27.78
CA PRO A 435 -25.89 -24.86 26.61
C PRO A 435 -24.40 -25.11 26.57
N ILE A 436 -23.99 -26.33 26.12
CA ILE A 436 -22.63 -26.67 25.71
C ILE A 436 -22.63 -26.86 24.20
N VAL A 437 -21.85 -26.10 23.51
CA VAL A 437 -21.89 -25.99 22.05
C VAL A 437 -20.56 -26.40 21.46
N ALA A 438 -20.56 -27.40 20.58
CA ALA A 438 -19.43 -27.78 19.77
C ALA A 438 -19.64 -27.22 18.35
N THR A 439 -18.89 -26.23 18.00
CA THR A 439 -18.95 -25.53 16.69
C THR A 439 -17.78 -25.95 15.81
N GLU A 440 -18.09 -26.45 14.63
CA GLU A 440 -17.08 -26.72 13.62
C GLU A 440 -16.40 -25.42 13.20
N ARG A 441 -15.07 -25.41 13.26
CA ARG A 441 -14.20 -24.30 12.88
C ARG A 441 -13.10 -24.81 11.98
N PHE A 442 -12.68 -23.97 11.06
CA PHE A 442 -11.71 -24.30 10.05
C PHE A 442 -10.43 -23.53 10.26
N THR A 443 -9.29 -24.16 9.95
CA THR A 443 -8.04 -23.44 9.85
C THR A 443 -8.14 -22.37 8.80
N GLN A 444 -7.55 -21.21 9.06
CA GLN A 444 -7.60 -20.08 8.14
C GLN A 444 -6.36 -20.04 7.27
N ARG A 445 -6.54 -19.71 5.98
CA ARG A 445 -5.44 -19.47 5.05
C ARG A 445 -4.68 -18.21 5.46
N PRO A 446 -3.39 -18.09 5.08
CA PRO A 446 -2.65 -16.85 5.27
C PRO A 446 -3.38 -15.68 4.59
N PRO A 447 -3.52 -14.52 5.23
CA PRO A 447 -4.17 -13.38 4.61
C PRO A 447 -3.28 -12.79 3.51
N ARG A 448 -3.91 -12.25 2.45
CA ARG A 448 -3.19 -11.43 1.45
C ARG A 448 -2.64 -10.18 2.10
N TYR A 449 -1.55 -9.68 1.54
CA TYR A 449 -0.98 -8.42 2.00
C TYR A 449 -1.91 -7.24 1.76
N THR A 450 -2.00 -6.35 2.74
CA THR A 450 -2.38 -4.94 2.55
C THR A 450 -1.11 -4.13 2.24
N GLU A 451 -1.24 -2.86 1.85
CA GLU A 451 -0.06 -1.99 1.74
C GLU A 451 0.72 -1.93 3.07
N ALA A 452 0.01 -1.88 4.20
CA ALA A 452 0.59 -1.82 5.54
C ALA A 452 1.36 -3.11 5.91
N SER A 453 0.74 -4.28 5.72
CA SER A 453 1.40 -5.54 6.04
C SER A 453 2.56 -5.87 5.08
N LEU A 454 2.51 -5.37 3.83
CA LEU A 454 3.65 -5.46 2.93
C LEU A 454 4.82 -4.58 3.38
N VAL A 455 4.56 -3.34 3.84
CA VAL A 455 5.61 -2.49 4.44
C VAL A 455 6.25 -3.20 5.63
N ARG A 456 5.44 -3.74 6.53
CA ARG A 456 5.93 -4.50 7.69
C ARG A 456 6.82 -5.67 7.25
N LYS A 457 6.38 -6.45 6.24
CA LYS A 457 7.15 -7.60 5.74
C LYS A 457 8.48 -7.20 5.10
N LEU A 458 8.50 -6.10 4.33
CA LEU A 458 9.72 -5.54 3.76
C LEU A 458 10.70 -5.09 4.86
N GLU A 459 10.21 -4.40 5.90
CA GLU A 459 11.01 -3.99 7.06
C GLU A 459 11.59 -5.20 7.81
N GLU A 460 10.77 -6.22 8.13
CA GLU A 460 11.19 -7.47 8.78
C GLU A 460 12.33 -8.17 8.02
N LEU A 461 12.29 -8.13 6.69
CA LEU A 461 13.31 -8.71 5.82
C LEU A 461 14.52 -7.78 5.57
N GLY A 462 14.51 -6.55 6.08
CA GLY A 462 15.55 -5.56 5.84
C GLY A 462 15.56 -5.00 4.41
N ILE A 463 14.47 -5.18 3.67
CA ILE A 463 14.34 -4.79 2.26
C ILE A 463 13.76 -3.38 2.14
N GLY A 464 14.50 -2.49 1.52
CA GLY A 464 14.13 -1.08 1.42
C GLY A 464 14.49 -0.26 2.67
N ARG A 465 14.12 0.99 2.66
CA ARG A 465 14.37 1.98 3.72
C ARG A 465 13.18 2.95 3.79
N PRO A 466 13.08 3.79 4.81
CA PRO A 466 12.01 4.79 4.96
C PRO A 466 11.68 5.59 3.69
N SER A 467 12.67 5.89 2.88
CA SER A 467 12.51 6.63 1.62
C SER A 467 11.95 5.79 0.47
N THR A 468 11.98 4.46 0.54
CA THR A 468 11.66 3.56 -0.60
C THR A 468 10.36 2.76 -0.45
N TYR A 469 9.81 2.59 0.75
CA TYR A 469 8.57 1.80 0.94
C TYR A 469 7.40 2.32 0.10
N ALA A 470 7.03 3.58 0.28
CA ALA A 470 5.91 4.18 -0.45
C ALA A 470 6.12 4.24 -1.97
N PRO A 471 7.30 4.66 -2.50
CA PRO A 471 7.60 4.58 -3.93
C PRO A 471 7.53 3.17 -4.51
N THR A 472 8.01 2.14 -3.80
CA THR A 472 7.97 0.74 -4.26
C THR A 472 6.53 0.27 -4.42
N ILE A 473 5.69 0.46 -3.39
CA ILE A 473 4.28 0.05 -3.41
C ILE A 473 3.51 0.77 -4.52
N SER A 474 3.75 2.06 -4.69
CA SER A 474 3.14 2.83 -5.78
C SER A 474 3.62 2.37 -7.15
N THR A 475 4.89 1.99 -7.28
CA THR A 475 5.49 1.58 -8.54
C THR A 475 4.94 0.24 -9.02
N ILE A 476 4.84 -0.78 -8.16
CA ILE A 476 4.33 -2.10 -8.54
C ILE A 476 2.85 -2.05 -8.96
N GLN A 477 2.06 -1.15 -8.35
CA GLN A 477 0.67 -0.90 -8.74
C GLN A 477 0.57 -0.11 -10.05
N ASN A 478 1.35 0.98 -10.21
CA ASN A 478 1.35 1.80 -11.42
C ASN A 478 1.86 1.04 -12.67
N ARG A 479 2.67 0.00 -12.48
CA ARG A 479 3.16 -0.90 -13.53
C ARG A 479 2.23 -2.07 -13.79
N GLU A 480 1.11 -2.12 -13.10
CA GLU A 480 0.11 -3.18 -13.22
C GLU A 480 0.68 -4.59 -12.96
N TYR A 481 1.71 -4.71 -12.09
CA TYR A 481 2.19 -6.00 -11.60
C TYR A 481 1.38 -6.51 -10.43
N VAL A 482 0.79 -5.59 -9.70
CA VAL A 482 -0.07 -5.82 -8.55
C VAL A 482 -1.27 -4.89 -8.66
N GLU A 483 -2.44 -5.39 -8.33
CA GLU A 483 -3.65 -4.57 -8.21
C GLU A 483 -4.17 -4.60 -6.76
N LYS A 484 -4.73 -3.47 -6.33
CA LYS A 484 -5.42 -3.36 -5.05
C LYS A 484 -6.91 -3.61 -5.27
N GLY A 485 -7.44 -4.61 -4.57
CA GLY A 485 -8.81 -5.05 -4.77
C GLY A 485 -9.50 -5.53 -3.50
N ASN A 486 -10.75 -5.92 -3.68
CA ASN A 486 -11.56 -6.62 -2.67
C ASN A 486 -11.94 -7.97 -3.25
N LYS A 487 -12.09 -8.96 -2.39
CA LYS A 487 -12.66 -10.26 -2.74
C LYS A 487 -13.92 -10.45 -1.91
N ASP A 488 -15.02 -10.81 -2.56
CA ASP A 488 -16.25 -11.21 -1.89
C ASP A 488 -16.03 -12.58 -1.23
N GLY A 489 -16.69 -12.80 -0.11
CA GLY A 489 -16.63 -14.06 0.59
C GLY A 489 -17.45 -15.13 -0.12
N GLU A 490 -17.14 -16.36 0.20
CA GLU A 490 -17.85 -17.55 -0.27
C GLU A 490 -18.68 -18.13 0.88
N GLU A 491 -19.88 -18.64 0.57
CA GLU A 491 -20.69 -19.35 1.55
C GLU A 491 -20.03 -20.68 1.90
N ARG A 492 -19.92 -20.93 3.20
CA ARG A 492 -19.43 -22.20 3.74
C ARG A 492 -20.39 -22.71 4.78
N MET A 493 -20.79 -23.96 4.66
CA MET A 493 -21.53 -24.66 5.70
C MET A 493 -20.58 -25.09 6.80
N PHE A 494 -21.06 -25.02 8.05
CA PHE A 494 -20.39 -25.55 9.22
C PHE A 494 -21.42 -26.19 10.15
N ASN A 495 -20.98 -27.23 10.88
CA ASN A 495 -21.83 -28.00 11.78
C ASN A 495 -21.77 -27.44 13.21
N VAL A 496 -22.90 -27.47 13.89
CA VAL A 496 -23.02 -27.07 15.30
C VAL A 496 -23.79 -28.16 16.03
N LEU A 497 -23.15 -28.71 17.05
CA LEU A 497 -23.78 -29.64 18.00
C LEU A 497 -24.03 -28.90 19.30
N THR A 498 -25.27 -28.88 19.76
CA THR A 498 -25.68 -28.17 20.98
C THR A 498 -26.28 -29.13 21.99
N LEU A 499 -25.62 -29.30 23.13
CA LEU A 499 -26.20 -29.97 24.28
C LEU A 499 -27.00 -28.95 25.10
N LYS A 500 -28.32 -29.15 25.14
CA LYS A 500 -29.26 -28.39 25.97
C LYS A 500 -30.36 -29.30 26.45
N ASP A 501 -30.82 -29.16 27.70
CA ASP A 501 -31.91 -29.93 28.29
C ASP A 501 -31.73 -31.46 28.11
N GLN A 502 -30.48 -31.94 28.33
CA GLN A 502 -30.07 -33.37 28.18
C GLN A 502 -30.18 -33.91 26.74
N GLN A 503 -30.41 -33.08 25.76
CA GLN A 503 -30.48 -33.49 24.34
C GLN A 503 -29.35 -32.82 23.54
N VAL A 504 -28.74 -33.59 22.65
CA VAL A 504 -27.78 -33.06 21.66
C VAL A 504 -28.54 -32.80 20.37
N LYS A 505 -28.60 -31.54 19.98
CA LYS A 505 -29.16 -31.08 18.71
C LYS A 505 -28.02 -30.91 17.70
N ASP A 506 -28.25 -31.38 16.50
CA ASP A 506 -27.29 -31.31 15.37
C ASP A 506 -27.87 -30.39 14.28
N GLU A 507 -27.19 -29.30 14.00
CA GLU A 507 -27.65 -28.28 13.05
C GLU A 507 -26.50 -27.87 12.14
N ASN A 508 -26.82 -27.60 10.85
CA ASN A 508 -25.89 -27.00 9.94
C ASN A 508 -26.26 -25.52 9.77
N HIS A 509 -25.24 -24.68 9.84
CA HIS A 509 -25.31 -23.26 9.64
C HIS A 509 -24.46 -22.84 8.47
N THR A 510 -24.67 -21.63 7.95
CA THR A 510 -23.88 -21.05 6.87
C THR A 510 -23.14 -19.80 7.37
N GLU A 511 -21.92 -19.63 6.98
CA GLU A 511 -21.12 -18.41 7.20
C GLU A 511 -20.54 -17.92 5.88
N ILE A 512 -20.28 -16.62 5.77
CA ILE A 512 -19.52 -16.05 4.67
C ILE A 512 -18.06 -15.99 5.10
N THR A 513 -17.20 -16.71 4.38
CA THR A 513 -15.76 -16.80 4.69
C THR A 513 -14.89 -16.27 3.55
N GLY A 514 -13.69 -15.81 3.88
CA GLY A 514 -12.72 -15.39 2.88
C GLY A 514 -12.99 -14.01 2.25
N THR A 515 -13.88 -13.20 2.84
CA THR A 515 -14.04 -11.79 2.47
C THR A 515 -12.72 -11.03 2.71
N GLU A 516 -12.26 -10.29 1.72
CA GLU A 516 -11.04 -9.49 1.83
C GLU A 516 -11.28 -8.08 1.31
N LYS A 517 -10.77 -7.08 2.03
CA LYS A 517 -10.87 -5.66 1.68
C LYS A 517 -9.50 -5.03 1.52
N ALA A 518 -9.34 -4.22 0.46
CA ALA A 518 -8.14 -3.43 0.19
C ALA A 518 -6.83 -4.26 0.17
N LYS A 519 -6.88 -5.51 -0.32
CA LYS A 519 -5.73 -6.41 -0.43
C LYS A 519 -5.00 -6.23 -1.75
N LEU A 520 -3.74 -6.66 -1.76
CA LEU A 520 -2.87 -6.66 -2.93
C LEU A 520 -2.91 -8.03 -3.60
N PHE A 521 -3.27 -8.04 -4.87
CA PHE A 521 -3.35 -9.22 -5.72
C PHE A 521 -2.30 -9.14 -6.80
N PRO A 522 -1.54 -10.22 -7.09
CA PRO A 522 -0.67 -10.24 -8.26
C PRO A 522 -1.54 -10.25 -9.52
N THR A 523 -1.09 -9.59 -10.56
CA THR A 523 -1.67 -9.74 -11.90
C THR A 523 -0.95 -10.88 -12.63
N ASP A 524 -1.56 -11.45 -13.66
CA ASP A 524 -0.88 -12.44 -14.52
C ASP A 524 0.44 -11.89 -15.07
N THR A 525 0.48 -10.61 -15.44
CA THR A 525 1.72 -9.96 -15.88
C THR A 525 2.77 -9.94 -14.78
N GLY A 526 2.36 -9.63 -13.55
CA GLY A 526 3.26 -9.63 -12.37
C GLY A 526 3.79 -11.02 -12.08
N THR A 527 2.93 -12.03 -12.14
CA THR A 527 3.30 -13.46 -11.94
C THR A 527 4.30 -13.94 -12.98
N VAL A 528 4.02 -13.72 -14.27
CA VAL A 528 4.92 -14.14 -15.37
C VAL A 528 6.28 -13.42 -15.29
N VAL A 529 6.30 -12.13 -14.96
CA VAL A 529 7.56 -11.39 -14.77
C VAL A 529 8.33 -11.92 -13.56
N ASN A 530 7.63 -12.20 -12.45
CA ASN A 530 8.24 -12.81 -11.27
C ASN A 530 8.88 -14.15 -11.58
N ASP A 531 8.17 -15.05 -12.27
CA ASP A 531 8.65 -16.38 -12.60
C ASP A 531 9.87 -16.33 -13.52
N PHE A 532 9.79 -15.49 -14.55
CA PHE A 532 10.94 -15.25 -15.42
C PHE A 532 12.17 -14.75 -14.66
N LEU A 533 11.99 -13.75 -13.80
CA LEU A 533 13.11 -13.21 -13.03
C LEU A 533 13.63 -14.21 -11.99
N THR A 534 12.77 -15.00 -11.39
CA THR A 534 13.17 -16.05 -10.43
C THR A 534 13.96 -17.16 -11.11
N GLU A 535 13.60 -17.54 -12.34
CA GLU A 535 14.28 -18.57 -13.11
C GLU A 535 15.64 -18.12 -13.64
N TYR A 536 15.71 -16.91 -14.21
CA TYR A 536 16.91 -16.44 -14.93
C TYR A 536 17.80 -15.50 -14.10
N PHE A 537 17.28 -14.88 -13.06
CA PHE A 537 17.97 -13.93 -12.18
C PHE A 537 17.67 -14.18 -10.69
N PRO A 538 17.88 -15.42 -10.21
CA PRO A 538 17.50 -15.79 -8.83
C PRO A 538 18.16 -14.89 -7.78
N ASP A 539 19.40 -14.47 -8.00
CA ASP A 539 20.16 -13.63 -7.07
C ASP A 539 19.51 -12.25 -6.88
N ILE A 540 18.99 -11.65 -7.98
CA ILE A 540 18.31 -10.36 -7.91
C ILE A 540 16.98 -10.44 -7.13
N LEU A 541 16.33 -11.60 -7.15
CA LEU A 541 15.08 -11.86 -6.45
C LEU A 541 15.31 -12.39 -5.02
N ASP A 542 16.55 -12.70 -4.65
CA ASP A 542 16.87 -13.17 -3.30
C ASP A 542 16.64 -12.05 -2.26
N TYR A 543 15.96 -12.41 -1.17
CA TYR A 543 15.65 -11.49 -0.09
C TYR A 543 16.90 -11.03 0.65
N ASN A 544 17.82 -11.96 0.91
CA ASN A 544 19.07 -11.68 1.63
C ASN A 544 20.00 -10.79 0.79
N PHE A 545 20.06 -11.04 -0.52
CA PHE A 545 20.82 -10.18 -1.43
C PHE A 545 20.35 -8.72 -1.36
N THR A 546 19.03 -8.49 -1.49
CA THR A 546 18.49 -7.13 -1.40
C THR A 546 18.75 -6.49 -0.04
N ALA A 547 18.64 -7.25 1.04
CA ALA A 547 18.93 -6.76 2.39
C ALA A 547 20.43 -6.46 2.59
N SER A 548 21.35 -7.30 2.06
CA SER A 548 22.79 -7.06 2.15
C SER A 548 23.22 -5.81 1.39
N VAL A 549 22.68 -5.60 0.18
CA VAL A 549 22.95 -4.37 -0.59
C VAL A 549 22.48 -3.11 0.16
N GLU A 550 21.34 -3.16 0.85
CA GLU A 550 20.89 -2.03 1.68
C GLU A 550 21.85 -1.77 2.85
N LYS A 551 22.40 -2.83 3.45
CA LYS A 551 23.41 -2.73 4.50
C LYS A 551 24.73 -2.17 3.96
N GLU A 552 25.16 -2.60 2.79
CA GLU A 552 26.37 -2.07 2.13
C GLU A 552 26.26 -0.57 1.84
N PHE A 553 25.05 -0.09 1.49
CA PHE A 553 24.81 1.36 1.35
C PHE A 553 24.89 2.10 2.70
N ASP A 554 24.57 1.45 3.81
CA ASP A 554 24.74 2.00 5.14
C ASP A 554 26.25 2.07 5.49
N GLU A 555 27.03 1.03 5.19
CA GLU A 555 28.49 0.98 5.37
C GLU A 555 29.23 2.04 4.51
N ILE A 556 28.73 2.32 3.30
CA ILE A 556 29.24 3.47 2.50
C ILE A 556 28.97 4.79 3.21
N ALA A 557 27.78 4.97 3.78
CA ALA A 557 27.40 6.20 4.48
C ALA A 557 28.25 6.43 5.73
N GLU A 558 28.71 5.35 6.38
CA GLU A 558 29.63 5.38 7.52
C GLU A 558 31.11 5.57 7.09
N GLY A 559 31.39 5.46 5.78
CA GLY A 559 32.73 5.60 5.23
C GLY A 559 33.61 4.35 5.36
N GLU A 560 33.01 3.20 5.69
CA GLU A 560 33.71 1.94 5.88
C GLU A 560 34.08 1.25 4.56
N VAL A 561 33.27 1.45 3.51
CA VAL A 561 33.40 0.79 2.21
C VAL A 561 33.40 1.78 1.06
N LYS A 562 34.26 1.57 0.05
CA LYS A 562 34.27 2.37 -1.17
C LYS A 562 33.08 2.00 -2.06
N TRP A 563 32.23 2.96 -2.42
CA TRP A 563 31.03 2.74 -3.20
C TRP A 563 31.24 2.07 -4.56
N THR A 564 32.37 2.37 -5.26
CA THR A 564 32.70 1.77 -6.56
C THR A 564 33.05 0.29 -6.46
N SER A 565 33.58 -0.18 -5.32
CA SER A 565 33.89 -1.60 -5.13
C SER A 565 32.61 -2.45 -5.07
N ILE A 566 31.58 -1.95 -4.42
CA ILE A 566 30.28 -2.64 -4.36
C ILE A 566 29.65 -2.73 -5.75
N LEU A 567 29.66 -1.64 -6.50
CA LEU A 567 29.14 -1.63 -7.87
C LEU A 567 29.91 -2.59 -8.77
N LYS A 568 31.24 -2.65 -8.63
CA LYS A 568 32.07 -3.58 -9.40
C LYS A 568 31.75 -5.03 -9.09
N THR A 569 31.72 -5.39 -7.82
CA THR A 569 31.38 -6.77 -7.39
C THR A 569 30.01 -7.19 -7.90
N PHE A 570 29.04 -6.29 -7.82
CA PHE A 570 27.71 -6.54 -8.33
C PHE A 570 27.69 -6.70 -9.86
N TYR A 571 28.29 -5.77 -10.60
CA TYR A 571 28.28 -5.75 -12.06
C TYR A 571 28.97 -6.96 -12.67
N ASP A 572 30.12 -7.34 -12.13
CA ASP A 572 30.92 -8.48 -12.60
C ASP A 572 30.14 -9.81 -12.53
N GLN A 573 29.17 -9.94 -11.62
CA GLN A 573 28.30 -11.11 -11.48
C GLN A 573 27.01 -10.97 -12.31
N PHE A 574 26.42 -9.78 -12.30
CA PHE A 574 25.10 -9.53 -12.86
C PHE A 574 25.10 -9.43 -14.39
N HIS A 575 26.04 -8.68 -14.98
CA HIS A 575 26.11 -8.44 -16.42
C HIS A 575 26.25 -9.73 -17.26
N PRO A 576 27.13 -10.69 -16.91
CA PRO A 576 27.21 -11.97 -17.63
C PRO A 576 25.89 -12.75 -17.61
N SER A 577 25.12 -12.68 -16.52
CA SER A 577 23.81 -13.34 -16.42
C SER A 577 22.79 -12.72 -17.39
N VAL A 578 22.87 -11.40 -17.61
CA VAL A 578 22.03 -10.69 -18.58
C VAL A 578 22.40 -11.11 -20.03
N GLU A 579 23.68 -11.15 -20.36
CA GLU A 579 24.16 -11.56 -21.69
C GLU A 579 23.77 -13.00 -21.99
N ASN A 580 24.01 -13.92 -21.06
CA ASN A 580 23.64 -15.32 -21.18
C ASN A 580 22.13 -15.47 -21.41
N THR A 581 21.30 -14.79 -20.64
CA THR A 581 19.83 -14.84 -20.78
C THR A 581 19.37 -14.29 -22.13
N LEU A 582 20.00 -13.23 -22.64
CA LEU A 582 19.69 -12.69 -23.96
C LEU A 582 20.07 -13.65 -25.09
N ALA A 583 21.12 -14.46 -24.92
CA ALA A 583 21.61 -15.43 -25.91
C ALA A 583 20.71 -16.69 -26.00
N ILE A 584 19.98 -17.05 -24.96
CA ILE A 584 19.10 -18.23 -24.94
C ILE A 584 18.02 -18.06 -26.01
N LYS A 585 17.89 -19.04 -26.91
CA LYS A 585 16.76 -19.16 -27.83
C LYS A 585 15.65 -19.93 -27.13
N THR A 586 14.54 -19.28 -26.83
CA THR A 586 13.35 -19.93 -26.23
C THR A 586 12.43 -20.41 -27.35
N GLU A 587 12.11 -21.70 -27.34
CA GLU A 587 11.14 -22.33 -28.29
C GLU A 587 9.70 -21.86 -27.97
N HIS A 588 9.38 -21.64 -26.72
CA HIS A 588 8.08 -21.14 -26.27
C HIS A 588 8.20 -19.74 -25.64
N LYS A 589 7.13 -18.95 -25.75
CA LYS A 589 7.06 -17.66 -25.06
C LYS A 589 6.96 -17.88 -23.55
N VAL A 590 7.73 -17.13 -22.81
CA VAL A 590 7.69 -17.15 -21.34
C VAL A 590 6.26 -16.89 -20.84
N GLY A 591 5.81 -17.72 -19.91
CA GLY A 591 4.45 -17.63 -19.35
C GLY A 591 3.36 -18.25 -20.24
N GLU A 592 3.72 -19.06 -21.24
CA GLU A 592 2.77 -19.87 -21.96
C GLU A 592 2.53 -21.20 -21.20
N ARG A 593 1.25 -21.48 -20.89
CA ARG A 593 0.81 -22.74 -20.28
C ARG A 593 -0.07 -23.49 -21.27
N ILE A 594 0.35 -24.69 -21.62
CA ILE A 594 -0.44 -25.62 -22.42
C ILE A 594 -1.45 -26.31 -21.52
N LEU A 595 -2.73 -26.27 -21.88
CA LEU A 595 -3.84 -26.83 -21.10
C LEU A 595 -4.27 -28.20 -21.60
N GLY A 596 -4.07 -28.49 -22.89
CA GLY A 596 -4.49 -29.70 -23.53
C GLY A 596 -4.76 -29.45 -25.01
N GLU A 597 -5.65 -30.25 -25.61
CA GLU A 597 -6.03 -30.17 -27.01
C GLU A 597 -7.53 -29.82 -27.16
N GLU A 598 -7.87 -29.06 -28.19
CA GLU A 598 -9.27 -28.77 -28.54
C GLU A 598 -9.95 -30.10 -29.02
N PRO A 599 -11.07 -30.51 -28.41
CA PRO A 599 -11.71 -31.82 -28.71
C PRO A 599 -12.15 -31.98 -30.17
N GLU A 600 -12.47 -30.87 -30.86
CA GLU A 600 -12.99 -30.91 -32.25
C GLU A 600 -11.87 -31.00 -33.28
N THR A 601 -10.73 -30.35 -33.04
CA THR A 601 -9.66 -30.23 -34.05
C THR A 601 -8.36 -30.91 -33.67
N GLY A 602 -8.19 -31.33 -32.40
CA GLY A 602 -6.93 -31.87 -31.88
C GLY A 602 -5.80 -30.84 -31.79
N LYS A 603 -6.09 -29.54 -31.99
CA LYS A 603 -5.10 -28.48 -31.91
C LYS A 603 -4.76 -28.14 -30.46
N PRO A 604 -3.49 -27.81 -30.14
CA PRO A 604 -3.11 -27.45 -28.80
C PRO A 604 -3.80 -26.17 -28.32
N VAL A 605 -4.24 -26.20 -27.08
CA VAL A 605 -4.85 -25.06 -26.37
C VAL A 605 -3.87 -24.54 -25.33
N SER A 606 -3.52 -23.28 -25.44
CA SER A 606 -2.60 -22.62 -24.50
C SER A 606 -3.14 -21.28 -24.00
N VAL A 607 -2.63 -20.85 -22.84
CA VAL A 607 -2.85 -19.50 -22.32
C VAL A 607 -1.51 -18.81 -22.11
N LYS A 608 -1.47 -17.50 -22.40
CA LYS A 608 -0.24 -16.70 -22.36
C LYS A 608 -0.50 -15.21 -22.26
N ILE A 609 0.57 -14.45 -21.96
CA ILE A 609 0.52 -13.00 -22.03
C ILE A 609 0.64 -12.51 -23.46
N GLY A 610 -0.42 -11.92 -23.98
CA GLY A 610 -0.43 -11.25 -25.28
C GLY A 610 -0.13 -9.74 -25.15
N ARG A 611 -0.15 -9.05 -26.32
CA ARG A 611 0.08 -7.61 -26.39
C ARG A 611 -0.90 -6.79 -25.52
N PHE A 612 -2.11 -7.28 -25.36
CA PHE A 612 -3.20 -6.59 -24.68
C PHE A 612 -3.58 -7.22 -23.33
N GLY A 613 -2.78 -8.15 -22.81
CA GLY A 613 -3.01 -8.86 -21.55
C GLY A 613 -3.13 -10.37 -21.72
N PRO A 614 -3.59 -11.08 -20.67
CA PRO A 614 -3.78 -12.53 -20.71
C PRO A 614 -4.74 -12.95 -21.81
N MET A 615 -4.37 -14.01 -22.55
CA MET A 615 -5.16 -14.52 -23.66
C MET A 615 -5.02 -16.03 -23.80
N ALA A 616 -6.06 -16.65 -24.32
CA ALA A 616 -6.05 -18.04 -24.75
C ALA A 616 -5.77 -18.15 -26.25
N GLN A 617 -5.13 -19.22 -26.65
CA GLN A 617 -4.82 -19.56 -28.04
C GLN A 617 -5.17 -21.00 -28.32
N ILE A 618 -5.79 -21.24 -29.48
CA ILE A 618 -5.98 -22.57 -30.08
C ILE A 618 -5.16 -22.66 -31.36
N GLY A 619 -4.34 -23.67 -31.46
CA GLY A 619 -3.42 -23.91 -32.59
C GLY A 619 -2.09 -23.14 -32.40
N THR A 620 -1.15 -23.42 -33.32
CA THR A 620 0.20 -22.83 -33.32
C THR A 620 0.43 -21.98 -34.58
N ALA A 621 1.57 -21.29 -34.65
CA ALA A 621 1.96 -20.52 -35.83
C ALA A 621 2.39 -21.43 -37.00
N GLU A 622 2.64 -22.73 -36.74
CA GLU A 622 3.08 -23.73 -37.69
C GLU A 622 1.92 -24.46 -38.34
N ASP A 623 0.69 -24.29 -37.81
CA ASP A 623 -0.51 -24.90 -38.37
C ASP A 623 -0.89 -24.26 -39.72
N GLU A 624 -1.50 -25.02 -40.64
CA GLU A 624 -1.98 -24.49 -41.92
C GLU A 624 -2.99 -23.34 -41.73
N GLU A 625 -3.81 -23.42 -40.69
CA GLU A 625 -4.74 -22.37 -40.31
C GLU A 625 -4.14 -21.46 -39.22
N LYS A 626 -4.42 -20.18 -39.36
CA LYS A 626 -3.97 -19.19 -38.34
C LYS A 626 -4.54 -19.52 -36.98
N PRO A 627 -3.73 -19.40 -35.88
CA PRO A 627 -4.19 -19.62 -34.53
C PRO A 627 -5.39 -18.72 -34.20
N ARG A 628 -6.34 -19.26 -33.45
CA ARG A 628 -7.47 -18.52 -32.88
C ARG A 628 -7.07 -17.95 -31.53
N PHE A 629 -7.57 -16.77 -31.20
CA PHE A 629 -7.26 -16.10 -29.95
C PHE A 629 -8.54 -15.63 -29.26
N ALA A 630 -8.60 -15.83 -27.94
CA ALA A 630 -9.66 -15.28 -27.07
C ALA A 630 -9.05 -14.56 -25.89
N GLN A 631 -9.65 -13.44 -25.49
CA GLN A 631 -9.19 -12.69 -24.31
C GLN A 631 -9.80 -13.28 -23.05
N MET A 632 -9.01 -13.44 -21.98
CA MET A 632 -9.49 -13.96 -20.71
C MET A 632 -10.43 -12.95 -20.03
N LYS A 633 -11.40 -13.46 -19.28
CA LYS A 633 -12.34 -12.64 -18.50
C LYS A 633 -11.61 -12.03 -17.29
N LYS A 634 -12.10 -10.90 -16.82
CA LYS A 634 -11.59 -10.32 -15.58
C LYS A 634 -11.83 -11.26 -14.39
N GLY A 635 -10.78 -11.55 -13.64
CA GLY A 635 -10.83 -12.49 -12.51
C GLY A 635 -10.38 -13.92 -12.86
N GLN A 636 -10.17 -14.25 -14.14
CA GLN A 636 -9.48 -15.47 -14.56
C GLN A 636 -7.97 -15.24 -14.56
N SER A 637 -7.19 -16.24 -14.16
CA SER A 637 -5.72 -16.20 -14.14
C SER A 637 -5.14 -17.29 -15.03
N ILE A 638 -4.03 -16.99 -15.70
CA ILE A 638 -3.27 -17.97 -16.49
C ILE A 638 -2.87 -19.17 -15.60
N GLU A 639 -2.59 -18.97 -14.32
CA GLU A 639 -2.17 -20.06 -13.42
C GLU A 639 -3.27 -21.07 -13.11
N THR A 640 -4.52 -20.62 -13.00
CA THR A 640 -5.61 -21.43 -12.46
C THR A 640 -6.66 -21.84 -13.48
N ILE A 641 -6.75 -21.15 -14.61
CA ILE A 641 -7.78 -21.42 -15.64
C ILE A 641 -7.66 -22.86 -16.18
N THR A 642 -8.81 -23.52 -16.35
CA THR A 642 -8.89 -24.89 -16.87
C THR A 642 -9.09 -24.91 -18.39
N LEU A 643 -8.92 -26.08 -19.00
CA LEU A 643 -9.17 -26.27 -20.43
C LEU A 643 -10.63 -25.97 -20.78
N GLU A 644 -11.56 -26.46 -19.98
CA GLU A 644 -13.00 -26.25 -20.15
C GLU A 644 -13.36 -24.78 -20.15
N GLU A 645 -12.85 -24.03 -19.15
CA GLU A 645 -13.07 -22.60 -19.06
C GLU A 645 -12.50 -21.84 -20.26
N VAL A 646 -11.34 -22.26 -20.77
CA VAL A 646 -10.74 -21.66 -21.97
C VAL A 646 -11.58 -21.95 -23.22
N LEU A 647 -12.06 -23.18 -23.41
CA LEU A 647 -12.91 -23.52 -24.56
C LEU A 647 -14.20 -22.68 -24.56
N GLU A 648 -14.76 -22.37 -23.39
CA GLU A 648 -15.91 -21.46 -23.28
C GLU A 648 -15.59 -20.04 -23.82
N LEU A 649 -14.37 -19.55 -23.67
CA LEU A 649 -13.99 -18.21 -24.20
C LEU A 649 -14.05 -18.15 -25.73
N PHE A 650 -13.82 -19.27 -26.41
CA PHE A 650 -13.85 -19.34 -27.86
C PHE A 650 -15.26 -19.46 -28.48
N LYS A 651 -16.29 -19.63 -27.65
CA LYS A 651 -17.69 -19.48 -28.04
C LYS A 651 -18.07 -18.02 -28.32
N LEU A 652 -17.21 -17.09 -27.96
CA LEU A 652 -17.36 -15.65 -28.23
C LEU A 652 -16.37 -15.22 -29.36
N PRO A 653 -16.74 -14.28 -30.26
CA PRO A 653 -18.01 -13.55 -30.30
C PRO A 653 -19.15 -14.40 -30.85
N ARG A 654 -20.32 -14.38 -30.23
CA ARG A 654 -21.54 -15.02 -30.69
C ARG A 654 -22.52 -14.04 -31.33
N THR A 655 -23.21 -14.44 -32.33
CA THR A 655 -24.30 -13.68 -32.96
C THR A 655 -25.58 -13.90 -32.15
N LEU A 656 -26.23 -12.81 -31.73
CA LEU A 656 -27.50 -12.85 -31.00
C LEU A 656 -28.71 -12.87 -31.93
N GLY A 657 -28.60 -12.22 -33.09
CA GLY A 657 -29.64 -12.05 -34.05
C GLY A 657 -29.45 -10.81 -34.91
N GLU A 658 -30.53 -10.31 -35.50
CA GLU A 658 -30.53 -9.04 -36.24
C GLU A 658 -31.43 -8.00 -35.59
N TYR A 659 -30.96 -6.78 -35.53
CA TYR A 659 -31.69 -5.60 -35.09
C TYR A 659 -31.56 -4.50 -36.14
N GLU A 660 -32.68 -3.91 -36.58
CA GLU A 660 -32.73 -2.90 -37.64
C GLU A 660 -32.04 -3.38 -38.97
N GLY A 661 -32.16 -4.66 -39.31
CA GLY A 661 -31.52 -5.23 -40.50
C GLY A 661 -29.98 -5.31 -40.41
N LYS A 662 -29.41 -5.27 -39.22
CA LYS A 662 -27.98 -5.43 -38.96
C LYS A 662 -27.72 -6.44 -37.85
N THR A 663 -26.70 -7.25 -38.06
CA THR A 663 -26.28 -8.27 -37.08
C THR A 663 -25.88 -7.67 -35.75
N VAL A 664 -26.43 -8.23 -34.69
CA VAL A 664 -26.02 -7.95 -33.29
C VAL A 664 -25.14 -9.10 -32.81
N SER A 665 -23.95 -8.80 -32.35
CA SER A 665 -23.03 -9.77 -31.78
C SER A 665 -22.52 -9.32 -30.42
N VAL A 666 -22.21 -10.31 -29.58
CA VAL A 666 -21.61 -10.09 -28.27
C VAL A 666 -20.24 -10.70 -28.22
N GLY A 667 -19.30 -10.01 -27.58
CA GLY A 667 -17.92 -10.46 -27.44
C GLY A 667 -17.19 -9.82 -26.27
N ILE A 668 -15.94 -10.22 -26.05
CA ILE A 668 -15.05 -9.63 -25.04
C ILE A 668 -13.93 -8.89 -25.77
N GLY A 669 -13.71 -7.65 -25.41
CA GLY A 669 -12.65 -6.81 -25.97
C GLY A 669 -11.78 -6.16 -24.88
N ARG A 670 -10.82 -5.32 -25.32
CA ARG A 670 -9.85 -4.63 -24.44
C ARG A 670 -10.46 -3.90 -23.24
N PHE A 671 -11.70 -3.43 -23.39
CA PHE A 671 -12.41 -2.67 -22.36
C PHE A 671 -13.48 -3.50 -21.62
N GLY A 672 -13.47 -4.81 -21.81
CA GLY A 672 -14.45 -5.74 -21.23
C GLY A 672 -15.49 -6.22 -22.23
N PRO A 673 -16.55 -6.92 -21.74
CA PRO A 673 -17.64 -7.43 -22.59
C PRO A 673 -18.39 -6.30 -23.29
N TYR A 674 -18.79 -6.57 -24.53
CA TYR A 674 -19.50 -5.59 -25.37
C TYR A 674 -20.56 -6.25 -26.26
N VAL A 675 -21.58 -5.49 -26.61
CA VAL A 675 -22.46 -5.75 -27.74
C VAL A 675 -21.99 -4.90 -28.93
N LEU A 676 -21.86 -5.51 -30.10
CA LEU A 676 -21.53 -4.84 -31.34
C LEU A 676 -22.76 -4.80 -32.26
N HIS A 677 -23.20 -3.61 -32.62
CA HIS A 677 -24.25 -3.36 -33.57
C HIS A 677 -23.85 -2.23 -34.52
N ASN A 678 -23.94 -2.43 -35.81
CA ASN A 678 -23.63 -1.44 -36.86
C ASN A 678 -22.30 -0.67 -36.60
N LYS A 679 -21.21 -1.39 -36.30
CA LYS A 679 -19.87 -0.85 -35.95
C LYS A 679 -19.80 -0.04 -34.65
N VAL A 680 -20.88 -0.01 -33.87
CA VAL A 680 -20.92 0.67 -32.57
C VAL A 680 -20.78 -0.39 -31.46
N TYR A 681 -19.78 -0.19 -30.57
CA TYR A 681 -19.56 -1.03 -29.41
C TYR A 681 -20.32 -0.47 -28.20
N VAL A 682 -21.15 -1.28 -27.57
CA VAL A 682 -21.89 -0.95 -26.35
C VAL A 682 -21.33 -1.83 -25.22
N SER A 683 -20.79 -1.24 -24.16
CA SER A 683 -20.27 -2.02 -23.03
C SER A 683 -21.39 -2.71 -22.26
N LEU A 684 -21.20 -3.97 -21.89
CA LEU A 684 -22.11 -4.67 -21.00
C LEU A 684 -21.94 -4.19 -19.56
N PRO A 685 -23.02 -4.06 -18.79
CA PRO A 685 -22.97 -3.93 -17.35
C PRO A 685 -22.27 -5.14 -16.70
N LYS A 686 -21.62 -4.94 -15.56
CA LYS A 686 -20.92 -6.00 -14.83
C LYS A 686 -21.82 -7.13 -14.33
N THR A 687 -23.13 -6.87 -14.28
CA THR A 687 -24.17 -7.80 -13.84
C THR A 687 -24.66 -8.72 -14.95
N MET A 688 -24.24 -8.52 -16.20
CA MET A 688 -24.67 -9.33 -17.36
C MET A 688 -23.52 -10.18 -17.87
N ASP A 689 -23.77 -11.50 -18.01
CA ASP A 689 -22.81 -12.44 -18.62
C ASP A 689 -22.93 -12.37 -20.15
N PRO A 690 -21.83 -12.16 -20.90
CA PRO A 690 -21.84 -12.18 -22.36
C PRO A 690 -22.25 -13.53 -22.97
N MET A 691 -22.22 -14.62 -22.19
CA MET A 691 -22.67 -15.94 -22.62
C MET A 691 -24.18 -16.10 -22.53
N GLU A 692 -24.85 -15.39 -21.63
CA GLU A 692 -26.27 -15.55 -21.34
C GLU A 692 -27.16 -14.46 -21.95
N ILE A 693 -26.57 -13.26 -22.25
CA ILE A 693 -27.34 -12.11 -22.76
C ILE A 693 -28.20 -12.46 -23.97
N THR A 694 -29.45 -12.05 -23.95
CA THR A 694 -30.41 -12.24 -25.03
C THR A 694 -30.35 -11.10 -26.07
N LEU A 695 -31.03 -11.29 -27.23
CA LEU A 695 -31.13 -10.24 -28.24
C LEU A 695 -31.89 -9.02 -27.69
N GLU A 696 -33.00 -9.24 -26.98
CA GLU A 696 -33.83 -8.19 -26.41
C GLU A 696 -33.04 -7.32 -25.42
N GLU A 697 -32.25 -7.94 -24.54
CA GLU A 697 -31.39 -7.22 -23.61
C GLU A 697 -30.30 -6.40 -24.33
N ALA A 698 -29.74 -6.95 -25.40
CA ALA A 698 -28.76 -6.28 -26.23
C ALA A 698 -29.37 -5.06 -26.96
N GLU A 699 -30.57 -5.18 -27.49
CA GLU A 699 -31.34 -4.09 -28.10
C GLU A 699 -31.58 -2.96 -27.09
N GLN A 700 -31.95 -3.31 -25.88
CA GLN A 700 -32.19 -2.33 -24.79
C GLN A 700 -30.92 -1.53 -24.45
N LEU A 701 -29.77 -2.21 -24.37
CA LEU A 701 -28.47 -1.55 -24.16
C LEU A 701 -28.08 -0.63 -25.32
N ILE A 702 -28.37 -1.03 -26.56
CA ILE A 702 -28.15 -0.20 -27.75
C ILE A 702 -29.02 1.06 -27.72
N LEU A 703 -30.31 0.91 -27.38
CA LEU A 703 -31.24 2.03 -27.24
C LEU A 703 -30.81 2.99 -26.13
N GLU A 704 -30.49 2.48 -24.95
CA GLU A 704 -29.98 3.30 -23.84
C GLU A 704 -28.74 4.11 -24.23
N LYS A 705 -27.81 3.50 -24.94
CA LYS A 705 -26.61 4.19 -25.42
C LYS A 705 -26.96 5.31 -26.39
N ARG A 706 -27.87 5.04 -27.35
CA ARG A 706 -28.34 6.06 -28.31
C ARG A 706 -29.04 7.22 -27.60
N THR A 707 -29.89 6.93 -26.63
CA THR A 707 -30.58 7.95 -25.82
C THR A 707 -29.56 8.80 -25.04
N LYS A 708 -28.60 8.18 -24.38
CA LYS A 708 -27.51 8.88 -23.66
C LYS A 708 -26.64 9.72 -24.61
N GLU A 709 -26.39 9.26 -25.83
CA GLU A 709 -25.67 10.05 -26.85
C GLU A 709 -26.48 11.19 -27.35
N ALA A 710 -27.79 11.04 -27.57
CA ALA A 710 -28.71 12.13 -27.95
C ALA A 710 -28.80 13.18 -26.83
N GLU A 711 -29.00 12.79 -25.59
CA GLU A 711 -29.05 13.65 -24.41
C GLU A 711 -27.72 14.39 -24.14
N ARG A 712 -26.62 13.88 -24.68
CA ARG A 712 -25.31 14.51 -24.54
C ARG A 712 -25.20 15.79 -25.33
N HIS A 713 -25.88 15.90 -26.48
CA HIS A 713 -25.85 17.08 -27.33
C HIS A 713 -27.01 18.00 -26.95
N ILE A 714 -26.74 19.08 -26.22
CA ILE A 714 -27.76 20.06 -25.79
C ILE A 714 -28.09 21.03 -26.93
N LYS A 715 -27.04 21.55 -27.60
CA LYS A 715 -27.23 22.53 -28.71
C LYS A 715 -26.05 22.53 -29.66
N LYS A 716 -26.33 22.63 -30.97
CA LYS A 716 -25.34 22.81 -32.03
C LYS A 716 -25.66 24.13 -32.77
N PHE A 717 -24.63 24.76 -33.28
CA PHE A 717 -24.75 26.01 -34.00
C PHE A 717 -24.39 25.82 -35.48
N ALA A 718 -25.30 26.12 -36.39
CA ALA A 718 -25.08 25.94 -37.83
C ALA A 718 -23.99 26.87 -38.39
N GLU A 719 -23.84 28.05 -37.77
CA GLU A 719 -22.88 29.09 -38.14
C GLU A 719 -21.45 28.78 -37.67
N GLU A 720 -21.28 27.92 -36.63
CA GLU A 720 -19.98 27.50 -36.08
C GLU A 720 -20.03 25.99 -35.72
N PRO A 721 -19.82 25.10 -36.71
CA PRO A 721 -19.98 23.67 -36.52
C PRO A 721 -19.00 23.02 -35.48
N GLU A 722 -17.92 23.71 -35.17
CA GLU A 722 -16.95 23.25 -34.16
C GLU A 722 -17.34 23.61 -32.72
N LEU A 723 -18.45 24.39 -32.55
CA LEU A 723 -18.97 24.79 -31.25
C LEU A 723 -20.24 24.00 -30.92
N GLU A 724 -20.17 23.23 -29.85
CA GLU A 724 -21.30 22.45 -29.34
C GLU A 724 -21.48 22.66 -27.84
N ILE A 725 -22.71 22.67 -27.37
CA ILE A 725 -23.03 22.59 -25.95
C ILE A 725 -23.34 21.14 -25.63
N LEU A 726 -22.54 20.58 -24.74
CA LEU A 726 -22.58 19.16 -24.38
C LEU A 726 -22.90 18.99 -22.90
N ASN A 727 -23.60 17.90 -22.56
CA ASN A 727 -23.81 17.46 -21.19
C ASN A 727 -22.66 16.52 -20.77
N GLY A 728 -21.93 16.87 -19.72
CA GLY A 728 -20.79 16.12 -19.22
C GLY A 728 -20.99 15.59 -17.80
N ARG A 729 -20.08 14.75 -17.33
CA ARG A 729 -20.12 14.15 -15.98
C ARG A 729 -20.21 15.19 -14.84
N TYR A 730 -19.73 16.41 -15.08
CA TYR A 730 -19.72 17.50 -14.09
C TYR A 730 -20.69 18.63 -14.43
N GLY A 731 -21.65 18.35 -15.32
CA GLY A 731 -22.65 19.27 -15.81
C GLY A 731 -22.39 19.78 -17.24
N PRO A 732 -23.27 20.64 -17.76
CA PRO A 732 -23.18 21.19 -19.12
C PRO A 732 -21.92 22.03 -19.35
N TYR A 733 -21.34 21.93 -20.56
CA TYR A 733 -20.16 22.68 -20.95
C TYR A 733 -20.15 22.99 -22.44
N ILE A 734 -19.41 24.02 -22.84
CA ILE A 734 -19.19 24.36 -24.24
C ILE A 734 -17.94 23.64 -24.72
N ALA A 735 -18.05 22.84 -25.78
CA ALA A 735 -16.91 22.24 -26.48
C ALA A 735 -16.61 23.10 -27.73
N TYR A 736 -15.37 23.61 -27.85
CA TYR A 736 -14.95 24.42 -28.98
C TYR A 736 -13.47 24.21 -29.30
N LYS A 737 -13.17 23.90 -30.56
CA LYS A 737 -11.79 23.66 -31.07
C LYS A 737 -10.95 22.72 -30.18
N GLY A 738 -11.57 21.68 -29.65
CA GLY A 738 -10.91 20.67 -28.81
C GLY A 738 -10.76 21.05 -27.33
N ASN A 739 -11.19 22.22 -26.89
CA ASN A 739 -11.21 22.68 -25.52
C ASN A 739 -12.63 22.64 -24.94
N ASN A 740 -12.69 22.50 -23.59
CA ASN A 740 -13.96 22.50 -22.86
C ASN A 740 -14.03 23.71 -21.93
N TYR A 741 -15.16 24.44 -22.02
CA TYR A 741 -15.41 25.66 -21.27
C TYR A 741 -16.62 25.48 -20.36
N LYS A 742 -16.50 25.89 -19.11
CA LYS A 742 -17.58 25.79 -18.13
C LYS A 742 -18.72 26.76 -18.41
N ILE A 743 -19.94 26.25 -18.27
CA ILE A 743 -21.14 27.12 -18.24
C ILE A 743 -21.42 27.43 -16.75
N PRO A 744 -21.59 28.70 -16.36
CA PRO A 744 -22.04 29.13 -15.04
C PRO A 744 -23.35 28.45 -14.65
N LYS A 745 -23.55 28.14 -13.36
CA LYS A 745 -24.72 27.39 -12.89
C LYS A 745 -26.03 28.14 -12.97
N ASP A 746 -25.96 29.44 -13.08
CA ASP A 746 -27.10 30.41 -13.22
C ASP A 746 -27.56 30.59 -14.67
N ILE A 747 -26.91 29.95 -15.63
CA ILE A 747 -27.25 30.04 -17.06
C ILE A 747 -27.86 28.70 -17.51
N VAL A 748 -29.01 28.79 -18.18
CA VAL A 748 -29.66 27.64 -18.81
C VAL A 748 -28.95 27.33 -20.14
N PRO A 749 -28.36 26.15 -20.32
CA PRO A 749 -27.53 25.83 -21.49
C PRO A 749 -28.27 25.92 -22.84
N GLN A 750 -29.57 25.59 -22.85
CA GLN A 750 -30.41 25.60 -24.03
C GLN A 750 -30.62 27.04 -24.58
N ASP A 751 -30.62 28.05 -23.70
CA ASP A 751 -30.89 29.44 -24.04
C ASP A 751 -29.67 30.20 -24.53
N LEU A 752 -28.47 29.63 -24.40
CA LEU A 752 -27.23 30.25 -24.85
C LEU A 752 -27.24 30.48 -26.37
N SER A 753 -27.00 31.73 -26.78
CA SER A 753 -26.74 32.08 -28.19
C SER A 753 -25.29 31.81 -28.57
N LEU A 754 -24.99 31.75 -29.86
CA LEU A 754 -23.62 31.63 -30.36
C LEU A 754 -22.73 32.76 -29.80
N HIS A 755 -23.24 33.99 -29.80
CA HIS A 755 -22.55 35.17 -29.28
C HIS A 755 -22.21 35.02 -27.80
N SER A 756 -23.16 34.56 -26.97
CA SER A 756 -22.95 34.33 -25.53
C SER A 756 -21.93 33.20 -25.25
N CYS A 757 -21.94 32.15 -26.08
CA CYS A 757 -20.94 31.10 -25.99
C CYS A 757 -19.53 31.61 -26.28
N MET A 758 -19.36 32.41 -27.36
CA MET A 758 -18.07 33.00 -27.74
C MET A 758 -17.56 33.98 -26.68
N GLU A 759 -18.44 34.73 -26.04
CA GLU A 759 -18.09 35.64 -24.94
C GLU A 759 -17.62 34.84 -23.69
N LEU A 760 -18.31 33.77 -23.31
CA LEU A 760 -17.89 32.87 -22.22
C LEU A 760 -16.53 32.20 -22.49
N ILE A 761 -16.28 31.83 -23.74
CA ILE A 761 -14.99 31.27 -24.18
C ILE A 761 -13.90 32.33 -24.00
N ARG A 762 -14.10 33.55 -24.52
CA ARG A 762 -13.14 34.65 -24.43
C ARG A 762 -12.76 34.98 -22.98
N ILE A 763 -13.77 35.09 -22.11
CA ILE A 763 -13.54 35.40 -20.67
C ILE A 763 -12.73 34.30 -19.98
N GLN A 764 -12.92 33.02 -20.34
CA GLN A 764 -12.18 31.90 -19.73
C GLN A 764 -10.78 31.75 -20.31
N ASP A 765 -10.57 32.04 -21.58
CA ASP A 765 -9.24 32.08 -22.20
C ASP A 765 -8.38 33.22 -21.63
N GLU A 766 -8.93 34.41 -21.42
CA GLU A 766 -8.24 35.53 -20.78
C GLU A 766 -7.87 35.27 -19.32
N LYS A 767 -8.67 34.46 -18.61
CA LYS A 767 -8.39 34.01 -17.23
C LYS A 767 -7.45 32.80 -17.13
N GLY A 768 -7.04 32.22 -18.26
CA GLY A 768 -6.17 31.02 -18.28
C GLY A 768 -6.82 29.76 -17.69
N VAL A 769 -8.15 29.68 -17.67
CA VAL A 769 -8.94 28.60 -17.06
C VAL A 769 -9.39 27.60 -18.12
N THR A 770 -8.53 27.11 -18.97
CA THR A 770 -8.86 26.02 -19.89
C THR A 770 -8.35 24.69 -19.37
N SER A 771 -9.23 23.70 -19.24
CA SER A 771 -8.80 22.30 -19.03
C SER A 771 -8.24 21.77 -20.35
N ALA A 772 -6.91 21.59 -20.41
CA ALA A 772 -6.24 21.06 -21.60
C ALA A 772 -6.85 19.70 -22.03
N PRO A 773 -7.07 19.48 -23.34
CA PRO A 773 -7.58 18.21 -23.83
C PRO A 773 -6.54 17.11 -23.59
N LYS A 774 -6.97 15.95 -23.11
CA LYS A 774 -6.15 14.72 -23.13
C LYS A 774 -5.76 14.46 -24.60
N LYS A 775 -4.46 14.55 -24.93
CA LYS A 775 -3.91 14.27 -26.26
C LYS A 775 -4.48 12.95 -26.79
N LYS A 776 -5.30 13.02 -27.84
CA LYS A 776 -5.59 11.86 -28.68
C LYS A 776 -4.26 11.42 -29.32
N PHE A 777 -3.83 10.19 -29.04
CA PHE A 777 -2.73 9.56 -29.78
C PHE A 777 -3.06 9.58 -31.27
N ALA A 778 -2.37 10.41 -32.03
CA ALA A 778 -2.43 10.39 -33.48
C ALA A 778 -1.90 9.02 -33.97
N LYS A 779 -2.72 8.29 -34.69
CA LYS A 779 -2.28 7.14 -35.48
C LYS A 779 -1.25 7.64 -36.49
N LYS A 780 0.03 7.28 -36.29
CA LYS A 780 0.97 7.26 -37.42
C LYS A 780 0.62 6.06 -38.30
N LYS A 781 0.44 6.35 -39.59
CA LYS A 781 0.34 5.34 -40.66
C LYS A 781 1.56 4.45 -40.72
#